data_a884d75e4dae473213b3399656e18679
#
_entry.id   a884d75e4dae473213b3399656e18679
#
_cell.length_a   1.000
_cell.length_b   1.000
_cell.length_c   1.000
_cell.angle_alpha   90.00
_cell.angle_beta   90.00
_cell.angle_gamma   90.00
#
_symmetry.space_group_name_H-M   'P 1'
#
loop_
_entity.id
_entity.type
_entity.pdbx_description
1 polymer ?
#
loop_
_entity_poly.entity_id
_entity_poly.type
_entity_poly.pdbx_seq_one_letter_code
_entity_poly.pdbx_strand_id
1 'polypeptide(L)'
;MQPYGVNQLRKMFLEFFESKGHLVMKSFSLVPHNDKSLLLINSGMAPLKPYFTGQEIPPRRRVTTCQKCIRTGDIENVGKTARHGTFFEMLGNFSFGDYFKNEAIEWSWEFLTEVVGLDPDRLYPSVYEEDDEAFDIWNKKMGIPAERIFRFGKEDNFWEHGSGPCGPCSEIYYDRGEKYGCGKPGCTVGCECDRYMEIWNNVFSQFNNDGHGNYTDLIQKNIDTGMGLERLACIVQDVDSMFDIDTMKALRDHVCRLSGKQYGTDHETDVSLRVVTDHVRSVTFMISDGILPSNSGRGYVLRRLLRRACRHGKLLGIEGAFLVELATTVIEGSKDGYPELEEKKEFIFNVIAKEEANFNKTIDQGLAILADMEAEMEKKGERVLSGENAFRLYDTYGFPIDLTSEILEEKGLTYDEEGFKKAQEEQRAKSEGTFGTHSYTGKEVSVYDELDAEIGTEFVGYDHLTFDSKVSALTTEDEIVDALSDGEKGTIIVEQTPFYATMGGQEADKGVIRTAEGEFVVEDCIHLAGTKVGHIGHVTKGMIKIGDTVTLEVNAKNRALTERNHSATHLLQKALRTVLGSHVEQAGSFVNEDRLRFDFTHFSAVTPEELKKVEEIVNEQIQNALEVVTKNLPIEEARKTGAQALFGEKYGDVVRVVDMGGFSVEFCGGTHVKNTSEIMALKIISESGVAAGVRRIEALTSDGLMKYYAEMEHLLKEAAQLIKASPENLAEKITHLQAENKALKGEVDSLKSKMAQEAAGNVLDRIKEVKGVKLLAAQLDGVDMNELRELGDQFKEKLGEGVVVLASGNEGKVSLMATVTNGAMKQGAHAGNLVKAIAGLVGGGGGGRPNMAQAGGKNPAGIAQALEKAEEVLAEQIH
;
A
#
# COMPACT_ATOMS: atom_id res chain seq x y z
N MET A 1 2.96 12.09 46.64
CA MET A 1 2.11 11.90 45.46
C MET A 1 1.95 10.41 45.22
N GLN A 2 0.76 9.90 44.91
CA GLN A 2 0.54 8.51 44.55
C GLN A 2 0.94 8.28 43.10
N PRO A 3 1.77 7.29 42.75
CA PRO A 3 2.21 7.08 41.40
C PRO A 3 1.10 6.36 40.60
N TYR A 4 0.09 7.11 40.13
CA TYR A 4 -0.98 6.59 39.28
C TYR A 4 -0.44 6.15 37.94
N GLY A 5 -0.91 4.98 37.43
CA GLY A 5 -0.62 4.52 36.08
C GLY A 5 -1.40 5.27 35.00
N VAL A 6 -0.95 5.17 33.74
CA VAL A 6 -1.57 5.86 32.59
C VAL A 6 -3.06 5.53 32.45
N ASN A 7 -3.45 4.25 32.55
CA ASN A 7 -4.86 3.82 32.45
C ASN A 7 -5.70 4.38 33.61
N GLN A 8 -5.13 4.49 34.79
CA GLN A 8 -5.81 5.05 35.95
C GLN A 8 -6.00 6.56 35.80
N LEU A 9 -4.99 7.30 35.34
CA LEU A 9 -5.09 8.75 35.11
C LEU A 9 -6.15 9.06 34.04
N ARG A 10 -6.20 8.29 32.95
CA ARG A 10 -7.26 8.39 31.94
C ARG A 10 -8.64 8.25 32.56
N LYS A 11 -8.85 7.22 33.34
CA LYS A 11 -10.11 6.95 34.03
C LYS A 11 -10.49 8.07 35.02
N MET A 12 -9.55 8.52 35.84
CA MET A 12 -9.77 9.60 36.81
C MET A 12 -10.21 10.90 36.12
N PHE A 13 -9.60 11.26 34.98
CA PHE A 13 -9.98 12.45 34.22
C PHE A 13 -11.41 12.35 33.68
N LEU A 14 -11.74 11.24 33.04
CA LEU A 14 -13.07 11.04 32.47
C LEU A 14 -14.16 11.02 33.53
N GLU A 15 -13.96 10.33 34.65
CA GLU A 15 -14.90 10.27 35.79
C GLU A 15 -15.04 11.66 36.46
N PHE A 16 -13.96 12.43 36.58
CA PHE A 16 -14.01 13.78 37.14
C PHE A 16 -14.92 14.68 36.29
N PHE A 17 -14.71 14.72 34.97
CA PHE A 17 -15.52 15.57 34.11
C PHE A 17 -16.95 15.02 33.91
N GLU A 18 -17.17 13.70 33.99
CA GLU A 18 -18.52 13.13 34.08
C GLU A 18 -19.26 13.65 35.32
N SER A 19 -18.57 13.76 36.47
CA SER A 19 -19.12 14.35 37.69
C SER A 19 -19.48 15.82 37.57
N LYS A 20 -18.80 16.55 36.65
CA LYS A 20 -19.14 17.93 36.29
C LYS A 20 -20.23 18.02 35.18
N GLY A 21 -20.89 16.92 34.83
CA GLY A 21 -21.99 16.84 33.88
C GLY A 21 -21.60 16.68 32.41
N HIS A 22 -20.34 16.37 32.11
CA HIS A 22 -19.89 16.08 30.75
C HIS A 22 -20.36 14.69 30.29
N LEU A 23 -20.65 14.58 28.99
CA LEU A 23 -20.83 13.28 28.33
C LEU A 23 -19.46 12.72 28.01
N VAL A 24 -19.13 11.54 28.53
CA VAL A 24 -17.93 10.81 28.15
C VAL A 24 -18.12 10.23 26.76
N MET A 25 -17.34 10.68 25.80
CA MET A 25 -17.34 10.14 24.43
C MET A 25 -16.10 9.26 24.22
N LYS A 26 -16.27 8.18 23.47
CA LYS A 26 -15.15 7.36 23.02
C LYS A 26 -14.19 8.17 22.14
N SER A 27 -12.91 7.78 22.12
CA SER A 27 -11.95 8.31 21.15
C SER A 27 -12.44 8.11 19.74
N PHE A 28 -12.36 9.16 18.94
CA PHE A 28 -12.59 9.06 17.50
C PHE A 28 -11.43 8.33 16.81
N SER A 29 -11.66 7.87 15.59
CA SER A 29 -10.62 7.30 14.74
C SER A 29 -9.51 8.33 14.47
N LEU A 30 -8.28 7.86 14.30
CA LEU A 30 -7.16 8.67 13.81
C LEU A 30 -7.37 9.17 12.37
N VAL A 31 -8.30 8.56 11.65
CA VAL A 31 -8.68 8.98 10.29
C VAL A 31 -9.74 10.09 10.40
N PRO A 32 -9.43 11.33 9.96
CA PRO A 32 -10.39 12.42 10.02
C PRO A 32 -11.62 12.15 9.15
N HIS A 33 -12.81 12.41 9.68
CA HIS A 33 -14.05 12.41 8.91
C HIS A 33 -14.34 13.82 8.40
N ASN A 34 -14.55 13.97 7.10
CA ASN A 34 -14.96 15.23 6.44
C ASN A 34 -14.00 16.42 6.59
N ASP A 35 -12.78 16.25 7.10
CA ASP A 35 -11.76 17.29 7.16
C ASP A 35 -10.57 16.93 6.25
N LYS A 36 -10.49 17.61 5.10
CA LYS A 36 -9.39 17.44 4.12
C LYS A 36 -8.12 18.21 4.51
N SER A 37 -8.18 19.08 5.51
CA SER A 37 -7.04 19.85 5.97
C SER A 37 -6.09 19.03 6.84
N LEU A 38 -6.58 17.91 7.41
CA LEU A 38 -5.84 17.03 8.28
C LEU A 38 -5.58 15.66 7.62
N LEU A 39 -4.36 15.23 7.64
CA LEU A 39 -3.99 13.88 7.23
C LEU A 39 -4.38 12.84 8.30
N LEU A 40 -4.12 13.16 9.55
CA LEU A 40 -4.41 12.37 10.74
C LEU A 40 -4.92 13.27 11.85
N ILE A 41 -5.76 12.75 12.75
CA ILE A 41 -6.20 13.49 13.94
C ILE A 41 -4.99 13.77 14.83
N ASN A 42 -4.76 15.05 15.12
CA ASN A 42 -3.60 15.58 15.85
C ASN A 42 -3.95 16.39 17.12
N SER A 43 -5.25 16.51 17.43
CA SER A 43 -5.76 17.21 18.62
C SER A 43 -7.12 16.66 19.04
N GLY A 44 -7.50 16.93 20.29
CA GLY A 44 -8.78 16.52 20.86
C GLY A 44 -9.98 17.22 20.21
N MET A 45 -9.78 18.45 19.76
CA MET A 45 -10.83 19.29 19.14
C MET A 45 -11.11 18.91 17.68
N ALA A 46 -10.11 18.37 16.95
CA ALA A 46 -10.22 18.15 15.52
C ALA A 46 -11.50 17.38 15.10
N PRO A 47 -11.87 16.26 15.74
CA PRO A 47 -13.11 15.55 15.38
C PRO A 47 -14.38 16.26 15.85
N LEU A 48 -14.29 17.25 16.74
CA LEU A 48 -15.41 17.99 17.32
C LEU A 48 -15.65 19.35 16.64
N LYS A 49 -14.82 19.72 15.67
CA LYS A 49 -14.84 21.01 14.96
C LYS A 49 -16.24 21.45 14.48
N PRO A 50 -17.12 20.57 13.95
CA PRO A 50 -18.48 20.94 13.56
C PRO A 50 -19.35 21.45 14.69
N TYR A 51 -19.13 21.02 15.94
CA TYR A 51 -19.86 21.48 17.11
C TYR A 51 -19.41 22.88 17.55
N PHE A 52 -18.13 23.21 17.38
CA PHE A 52 -17.59 24.54 17.68
C PHE A 52 -18.10 25.60 16.71
N THR A 53 -18.27 25.25 15.45
CA THR A 53 -18.77 26.15 14.40
C THR A 53 -20.30 26.23 14.33
N GLY A 54 -21.00 25.39 15.07
CA GLY A 54 -22.46 25.30 15.03
C GLY A 54 -23.01 24.60 13.77
N GLN A 55 -22.16 23.96 12.99
CA GLN A 55 -22.57 23.16 11.81
C GLN A 55 -23.36 21.91 12.22
N GLU A 56 -23.01 21.35 13.38
CA GLU A 56 -23.72 20.21 13.97
C GLU A 56 -24.12 20.51 15.40
N ILE A 57 -25.20 19.90 15.86
CA ILE A 57 -25.64 20.00 17.26
C ILE A 57 -24.91 18.92 18.06
N PRO A 58 -24.14 19.28 19.11
CA PRO A 58 -23.47 18.30 19.93
C PRO A 58 -24.50 17.43 20.69
N PRO A 59 -24.17 16.14 20.96
CA PRO A 59 -25.05 15.26 21.72
C PRO A 59 -25.30 15.74 23.14
N ARG A 60 -24.38 16.53 23.68
CA ARG A 60 -24.48 17.31 24.94
C ARG A 60 -23.58 18.52 24.84
N ARG A 61 -23.96 19.64 25.47
CA ARG A 61 -23.15 20.88 25.46
C ARG A 61 -21.83 20.75 26.23
N ARG A 62 -21.69 19.74 27.08
CA ARG A 62 -20.45 19.37 27.80
C ARG A 62 -20.01 17.98 27.36
N VAL A 63 -18.82 17.87 26.85
CA VAL A 63 -18.25 16.60 26.39
C VAL A 63 -16.85 16.43 26.95
N THR A 64 -16.45 15.22 27.27
CA THR A 64 -15.06 14.88 27.63
C THR A 64 -14.61 13.65 26.86
N THR A 65 -13.33 13.67 26.45
CA THR A 65 -12.73 12.57 25.69
C THR A 65 -11.29 12.32 26.13
N CYS A 66 -10.81 11.11 25.87
CA CYS A 66 -9.39 10.83 25.75
C CYS A 66 -9.12 10.47 24.29
N GLN A 67 -8.65 11.45 23.50
CA GLN A 67 -8.51 11.32 22.06
C GLN A 67 -7.14 10.80 21.64
N LYS A 68 -7.13 9.76 20.81
CA LYS A 68 -5.93 9.30 20.10
C LYS A 68 -5.45 10.37 19.14
N CYS A 69 -4.16 10.71 19.17
CA CYS A 69 -3.56 11.71 18.31
C CYS A 69 -2.27 11.21 17.69
N ILE A 70 -2.00 11.61 16.45
CA ILE A 70 -0.73 11.41 15.76
C ILE A 70 -0.17 12.77 15.30
N ARG A 71 1.07 13.05 15.67
CA ARG A 71 1.85 14.19 15.16
C ARG A 71 3.12 13.69 14.49
N THR A 72 3.31 14.06 13.23
CA THR A 72 4.40 13.57 12.39
C THR A 72 5.49 14.59 12.10
N GLY A 73 5.28 15.87 12.48
CA GLY A 73 6.24 16.96 12.26
C GLY A 73 7.57 16.74 12.98
N ASP A 74 7.56 16.00 14.10
CA ASP A 74 8.72 15.81 14.96
C ASP A 74 9.27 14.37 14.92
N ILE A 75 9.00 13.60 13.85
CA ILE A 75 9.46 12.20 13.77
C ILE A 75 10.98 12.08 13.97
N GLU A 76 11.76 13.01 13.43
CA GLU A 76 13.22 13.05 13.55
C GLU A 76 13.70 13.34 14.97
N ASN A 77 12.86 13.98 15.81
CA ASN A 77 13.15 14.31 17.20
C ASN A 77 12.77 13.16 18.17
N VAL A 78 11.97 12.21 17.70
CA VAL A 78 11.59 11.04 18.50
C VAL A 78 12.83 10.22 18.88
N GLY A 79 12.93 9.93 20.16
CA GLY A 79 14.08 9.24 20.75
C GLY A 79 15.23 10.15 21.16
N LYS A 80 15.43 11.33 20.52
CA LYS A 80 16.48 12.28 20.84
C LYS A 80 16.13 13.19 22.02
N THR A 81 14.85 13.44 22.25
CA THR A 81 14.32 14.28 23.34
C THR A 81 13.49 13.43 24.31
N ALA A 82 13.26 13.97 25.50
CA ALA A 82 12.49 13.28 26.56
C ALA A 82 10.96 13.36 26.38
N ARG A 83 10.47 14.27 25.51
CA ARG A 83 9.07 14.70 25.44
C ARG A 83 8.40 14.52 24.06
N HIS A 84 9.14 14.15 23.01
CA HIS A 84 8.57 13.96 21.67
C HIS A 84 8.22 12.51 21.40
N GLY A 85 6.99 12.29 20.98
CA GLY A 85 6.45 11.02 20.52
C GLY A 85 5.50 11.26 19.35
N THR A 86 5.33 10.28 18.47
CA THR A 86 4.42 10.38 17.33
C THR A 86 2.96 10.12 17.71
N PHE A 87 2.69 9.11 18.52
CA PHE A 87 1.38 8.84 19.09
C PHE A 87 1.31 9.33 20.53
N PHE A 88 0.22 10.00 20.87
CA PHE A 88 -0.09 10.39 22.25
C PHE A 88 -1.60 10.45 22.48
N GLU A 89 -1.99 10.43 23.74
CA GLU A 89 -3.38 10.55 24.17
C GLU A 89 -3.64 11.95 24.70
N MET A 90 -4.65 12.63 24.15
CA MET A 90 -5.06 13.97 24.58
C MET A 90 -6.34 13.87 25.40
N LEU A 91 -6.25 14.18 26.67
CA LEU A 91 -7.38 14.37 27.57
C LEU A 91 -7.99 15.73 27.30
N GLY A 92 -9.29 15.79 27.07
CA GLY A 92 -9.98 17.04 26.75
C GLY A 92 -11.36 17.12 27.38
N ASN A 93 -11.70 18.31 27.86
CA ASN A 93 -13.05 18.69 28.24
C ASN A 93 -13.49 19.90 27.41
N PHE A 94 -14.71 19.82 26.89
CA PHE A 94 -15.25 20.73 25.89
C PHE A 94 -16.57 21.30 26.33
N SER A 95 -16.76 22.62 26.04
CA SER A 95 -18.03 23.33 26.25
C SER A 95 -18.49 23.95 24.93
N PHE A 96 -19.70 23.68 24.54
CA PHE A 96 -20.34 24.25 23.35
C PHE A 96 -21.40 25.25 23.79
N GLY A 97 -20.95 26.50 24.12
CA GLY A 97 -21.83 27.57 24.57
C GLY A 97 -22.51 27.32 25.91
N ASP A 98 -21.90 26.57 26.83
CA ASP A 98 -22.41 26.30 28.19
C ASP A 98 -21.58 27.02 29.24
N TYR A 99 -20.40 26.51 29.61
CA TYR A 99 -19.47 27.18 30.53
C TYR A 99 -18.29 27.79 29.75
N PHE A 100 -17.53 28.68 30.42
CA PHE A 100 -16.41 29.39 29.81
C PHE A 100 -15.20 29.47 30.76
N LYS A 101 -14.38 30.53 30.71
CA LYS A 101 -13.10 30.65 31.41
C LYS A 101 -13.15 30.32 32.90
N ASN A 102 -14.18 30.78 33.61
CA ASN A 102 -14.28 30.59 35.06
C ASN A 102 -14.30 29.15 35.52
N GLU A 103 -15.15 28.32 34.89
CA GLU A 103 -15.29 26.93 35.21
C GLU A 103 -14.12 26.14 34.65
N ALA A 104 -13.63 26.46 33.44
CA ALA A 104 -12.51 25.78 32.82
C ALA A 104 -11.23 25.89 33.70
N ILE A 105 -10.92 27.09 34.16
CA ILE A 105 -9.77 27.33 35.02
C ILE A 105 -9.95 26.66 36.39
N GLU A 106 -11.12 26.83 37.02
CA GLU A 106 -11.43 26.22 38.32
C GLU A 106 -11.31 24.71 38.29
N TRP A 107 -11.94 24.06 37.29
CA TRP A 107 -11.93 22.58 37.18
C TRP A 107 -10.57 22.02 36.79
N SER A 108 -9.80 22.71 35.96
CA SER A 108 -8.44 22.29 35.66
C SER A 108 -7.54 22.32 36.90
N TRP A 109 -7.67 23.38 37.73
CA TRP A 109 -6.95 23.47 38.98
C TRP A 109 -7.39 22.41 40.01
N GLU A 110 -8.72 22.26 40.20
CA GLU A 110 -9.30 21.25 41.10
C GLU A 110 -8.81 19.84 40.73
N PHE A 111 -8.84 19.52 39.43
CA PHE A 111 -8.39 18.20 38.97
C PHE A 111 -6.91 17.96 39.30
N LEU A 112 -6.05 18.90 38.96
CA LEU A 112 -4.61 18.75 39.21
C LEU A 112 -4.25 18.71 40.69
N THR A 113 -4.86 19.57 41.51
CA THR A 113 -4.45 19.74 42.93
C THR A 113 -5.20 18.84 43.89
N GLU A 114 -6.52 18.59 43.67
CA GLU A 114 -7.34 17.82 44.60
C GLU A 114 -7.51 16.37 44.16
N VAL A 115 -7.67 16.12 42.86
CA VAL A 115 -7.89 14.75 42.35
C VAL A 115 -6.57 14.02 42.12
N VAL A 116 -5.64 14.64 41.38
CA VAL A 116 -4.32 14.07 41.11
C VAL A 116 -3.36 14.28 42.28
N GLY A 117 -3.52 15.39 43.01
CA GLY A 117 -2.71 15.70 44.17
C GLY A 117 -1.33 16.28 43.84
N LEU A 118 -1.22 17.07 42.75
CA LEU A 118 -0.03 17.83 42.44
C LEU A 118 0.16 18.96 43.45
N ASP A 119 1.41 19.26 43.73
CA ASP A 119 1.79 20.37 44.63
C ASP A 119 1.42 21.70 43.97
N PRO A 120 0.48 22.51 44.56
CA PRO A 120 0.06 23.79 43.98
C PRO A 120 1.21 24.80 43.84
N ASP A 121 2.25 24.68 44.70
CA ASP A 121 3.39 25.61 44.65
C ASP A 121 4.34 25.36 43.48
N ARG A 122 4.17 24.20 42.80
CA ARG A 122 4.92 23.83 41.58
C ARG A 122 4.15 24.08 40.31
N LEU A 123 2.90 24.59 40.39
CA LEU A 123 2.06 24.89 39.23
C LEU A 123 2.14 26.38 38.88
N TYR A 124 2.37 26.67 37.61
CA TYR A 124 2.57 28.02 37.07
C TYR A 124 1.64 28.19 35.86
N PRO A 125 0.56 29.01 35.98
CA PRO A 125 -0.29 29.33 34.85
C PRO A 125 0.34 30.41 33.94
N SER A 126 0.06 30.31 32.63
CA SER A 126 0.26 31.40 31.69
C SER A 126 -1.08 31.86 31.10
N VAL A 127 -1.14 33.07 30.59
CA VAL A 127 -2.30 33.64 29.92
C VAL A 127 -1.84 34.46 28.71
N TYR A 128 -2.71 34.63 27.72
CA TYR A 128 -2.48 35.56 26.64
C TYR A 128 -2.32 36.98 27.20
N GLU A 129 -1.37 37.75 26.68
CA GLU A 129 -0.96 39.07 27.23
C GLU A 129 -2.09 40.08 27.34
N GLU A 130 -3.10 40.00 26.44
CA GLU A 130 -4.29 40.86 26.44
C GLU A 130 -5.50 40.24 27.18
N ASP A 131 -5.38 39.03 27.75
CA ASP A 131 -6.48 38.37 28.47
C ASP A 131 -6.46 38.66 29.97
N ASP A 132 -6.87 39.88 30.33
CA ASP A 132 -6.98 40.31 31.74
C ASP A 132 -8.04 39.51 32.51
N GLU A 133 -9.08 39.02 31.85
CA GLU A 133 -10.10 38.17 32.48
C GLU A 133 -9.53 36.86 32.99
N ALA A 134 -8.78 36.15 32.17
CA ALA A 134 -8.12 34.90 32.58
C ALA A 134 -7.08 35.14 33.69
N PHE A 135 -6.30 36.23 33.58
CA PHE A 135 -5.36 36.66 34.63
C PHE A 135 -6.07 36.90 35.97
N ASP A 136 -7.17 37.65 35.95
CA ASP A 136 -7.95 37.97 37.15
C ASP A 136 -8.58 36.70 37.79
N ILE A 137 -9.02 35.75 37.01
CA ILE A 137 -9.51 34.46 37.52
C ILE A 137 -8.40 33.74 38.27
N TRP A 138 -7.21 33.60 37.66
CA TRP A 138 -6.06 32.97 38.32
C TRP A 138 -5.64 33.68 39.61
N ASN A 139 -5.53 35.03 39.54
CA ASN A 139 -5.03 35.81 40.67
C ASN A 139 -6.07 35.99 41.79
N LYS A 140 -7.29 36.46 41.43
CA LYS A 140 -8.28 36.85 42.41
C LYS A 140 -9.15 35.71 42.89
N LYS A 141 -9.53 34.77 41.99
CA LYS A 141 -10.41 33.66 42.32
C LYS A 141 -9.62 32.43 42.80
N MET A 142 -8.57 32.05 42.08
CA MET A 142 -7.75 30.91 42.44
C MET A 142 -6.67 31.22 43.46
N GLY A 143 -6.41 32.53 43.72
CA GLY A 143 -5.47 32.97 44.73
C GLY A 143 -3.99 32.78 44.35
N ILE A 144 -3.68 32.61 43.07
CA ILE A 144 -2.30 32.49 42.59
C ILE A 144 -1.62 33.86 42.64
N PRO A 145 -0.44 33.99 43.27
CA PRO A 145 0.32 35.24 43.27
C PRO A 145 0.60 35.75 41.84
N ALA A 146 0.49 37.06 41.62
CA ALA A 146 0.65 37.65 40.28
C ALA A 146 2.01 37.34 39.65
N GLU A 147 3.08 37.22 40.44
CA GLU A 147 4.42 36.86 40.01
C GLU A 147 4.58 35.41 39.55
N ARG A 148 3.58 34.57 39.82
CA ARG A 148 3.51 33.17 39.32
C ARG A 148 2.64 33.00 38.07
N ILE A 149 1.99 34.07 37.58
CA ILE A 149 1.15 34.07 36.41
C ILE A 149 1.91 34.77 35.29
N PHE A 150 2.22 34.03 34.25
CA PHE A 150 3.02 34.49 33.11
C PHE A 150 2.12 35.02 31.99
N ARG A 151 2.55 36.11 31.34
CA ARG A 151 1.85 36.66 30.16
C ARG A 151 2.71 36.44 28.92
N PHE A 152 2.18 35.77 27.95
CA PHE A 152 2.85 35.51 26.67
C PHE A 152 2.04 36.04 25.48
N GLY A 153 2.74 36.28 24.38
CA GLY A 153 2.16 36.76 23.13
C GLY A 153 1.34 35.71 22.38
N LYS A 154 0.99 36.10 21.18
CA LYS A 154 0.16 35.25 20.30
C LYS A 154 0.84 33.93 19.92
N GLU A 155 2.15 33.90 19.90
CA GLU A 155 2.92 32.70 19.53
C GLU A 155 2.76 31.57 20.55
N ASP A 156 2.57 31.92 21.85
CA ASP A 156 2.50 30.92 22.92
C ASP A 156 1.07 30.77 23.49
N ASN A 157 0.37 31.88 23.74
CA ASN A 157 -0.94 31.83 24.43
C ASN A 157 -2.14 32.26 23.55
N PHE A 158 -2.08 31.98 22.23
CA PHE A 158 -3.23 32.10 21.34
C PHE A 158 -3.26 30.90 20.43
N TRP A 159 -4.27 30.05 20.56
CA TRP A 159 -4.38 28.83 19.77
C TRP A 159 -5.12 29.06 18.45
N GLU A 160 -4.48 28.76 17.35
CA GLU A 160 -5.08 28.73 16.01
C GLU A 160 -4.43 27.63 15.16
N HIS A 161 -5.20 27.03 14.27
CA HIS A 161 -4.69 26.03 13.34
C HIS A 161 -5.38 26.16 11.98
N GLY A 162 -4.73 26.85 11.04
CA GLY A 162 -5.26 27.11 9.71
C GLY A 162 -6.53 27.96 9.79
N SER A 163 -7.62 27.48 9.15
CA SER A 163 -8.94 28.10 9.24
C SER A 163 -9.83 27.39 10.26
N GLY A 164 -10.66 28.18 10.96
CA GLY A 164 -11.64 27.64 11.92
C GLY A 164 -11.61 28.30 13.29
N PRO A 165 -12.22 27.63 14.31
CA PRO A 165 -12.30 28.14 15.66
C PRO A 165 -10.93 28.38 16.27
N CYS A 166 -10.75 29.53 16.94
CA CYS A 166 -9.51 29.92 17.57
C CYS A 166 -9.77 30.89 18.75
N GLY A 167 -8.74 31.15 19.54
CA GLY A 167 -8.84 32.11 20.63
C GLY A 167 -7.64 32.13 21.57
N PRO A 168 -7.62 33.06 22.54
CA PRO A 168 -6.61 33.11 23.58
C PRO A 168 -6.65 31.81 24.40
N CYS A 169 -5.52 31.43 24.96
CA CYS A 169 -5.45 30.26 25.82
C CYS A 169 -4.68 30.54 27.12
N SER A 170 -4.89 29.65 28.07
CA SER A 170 -4.18 29.66 29.37
C SER A 170 -3.59 28.25 29.55
N GLU A 171 -2.28 28.21 29.69
CA GLU A 171 -1.53 26.99 29.89
C GLU A 171 -1.14 26.81 31.35
N ILE A 172 -1.03 25.56 31.80
CA ILE A 172 -0.57 25.23 33.15
C ILE A 172 0.74 24.45 33.00
N TYR A 173 1.80 25.03 33.58
CA TYR A 173 3.14 24.44 33.62
C TYR A 173 3.42 23.83 35.01
N TYR A 174 4.19 22.78 35.06
CA TYR A 174 4.67 22.15 36.27
C TYR A 174 6.19 22.24 36.37
N ASP A 175 6.70 22.82 37.49
CA ASP A 175 8.14 22.87 37.78
C ASP A 175 8.64 21.51 38.25
N ARG A 176 9.35 20.79 37.41
CA ARG A 176 9.97 19.50 37.69
C ARG A 176 11.21 19.58 38.56
N GLY A 177 11.70 20.83 38.82
CA GLY A 177 12.88 21.11 39.60
C GLY A 177 14.15 21.39 38.80
N GLU A 178 15.14 21.93 39.46
CA GLU A 178 16.38 22.44 38.86
C GLU A 178 17.18 21.40 38.08
N LYS A 179 17.06 20.11 38.46
CA LYS A 179 17.77 19.01 37.75
C LYS A 179 17.40 18.91 36.26
N TYR A 180 16.21 19.37 35.90
CA TYR A 180 15.72 19.38 34.51
C TYR A 180 15.92 20.72 33.79
N GLY A 181 16.47 21.70 34.48
CA GLY A 181 16.73 23.04 33.93
C GLY A 181 17.92 23.08 33.00
N CYS A 182 17.94 24.09 32.13
CA CYS A 182 19.05 24.33 31.19
C CYS A 182 20.35 24.85 31.88
N GLY A 183 20.33 25.10 33.19
CA GLY A 183 21.48 25.64 33.95
C GLY A 183 21.82 27.11 33.63
N LYS A 184 21.03 27.76 32.81
CA LYS A 184 21.24 29.18 32.43
C LYS A 184 20.60 30.11 33.48
N PRO A 185 21.23 31.27 33.83
CA PRO A 185 20.55 32.30 34.61
C PRO A 185 19.28 32.74 33.89
N GLY A 186 18.15 32.84 34.64
CA GLY A 186 16.86 33.28 34.10
C GLY A 186 15.99 32.13 33.54
N CYS A 187 16.32 30.87 33.82
CA CYS A 187 15.44 29.74 33.52
C CYS A 187 14.09 29.91 34.22
N THR A 188 13.02 30.10 33.45
CA THR A 188 11.65 30.35 33.89
C THR A 188 10.63 29.64 32.99
N VAL A 189 9.34 29.80 33.26
CA VAL A 189 8.25 29.34 32.37
C VAL A 189 8.43 29.95 30.98
N GLY A 190 8.21 29.18 29.95
CA GLY A 190 8.51 29.53 28.56
C GLY A 190 9.94 29.17 28.09
N CYS A 191 10.83 28.68 29.03
CA CYS A 191 12.11 28.16 28.60
C CYS A 191 11.93 26.78 27.88
N GLU A 192 12.65 26.57 26.78
CA GLU A 192 12.60 25.34 26.00
C GLU A 192 13.17 24.09 26.73
N CYS A 193 13.71 24.26 27.95
CA CYS A 193 14.21 23.14 28.74
C CYS A 193 13.06 22.32 29.38
N ASP A 194 13.39 21.13 29.89
CA ASP A 194 12.40 20.21 30.49
C ASP A 194 12.01 20.54 31.95
N ARG A 195 12.44 21.70 32.52
CA ARG A 195 12.12 22.08 33.89
C ARG A 195 10.66 22.45 34.05
N TYR A 196 10.17 23.40 33.24
CA TYR A 196 8.78 23.85 33.26
C TYR A 196 8.03 23.14 32.15
N MET A 197 7.41 22.04 32.49
CA MET A 197 6.67 21.23 31.49
C MET A 197 5.23 21.73 31.43
N GLU A 198 4.81 22.17 30.22
CA GLU A 198 3.40 22.43 29.92
C GLU A 198 2.65 21.09 30.01
N ILE A 199 1.61 21.06 30.87
CA ILE A 199 0.79 19.85 31.09
C ILE A 199 -0.62 20.01 30.57
N TRP A 200 -1.20 21.21 30.60
CA TRP A 200 -2.58 21.44 30.20
C TRP A 200 -2.74 22.79 29.52
N ASN A 201 -3.43 22.81 28.38
CA ASN A 201 -3.80 24.02 27.68
C ASN A 201 -5.33 24.20 27.71
N ASN A 202 -5.82 25.32 28.22
CA ASN A 202 -7.22 25.72 28.20
C ASN A 202 -7.42 26.80 27.12
N VAL A 203 -8.02 26.42 26.00
CA VAL A 203 -8.30 27.33 24.88
C VAL A 203 -9.71 27.93 25.03
N PHE A 204 -9.79 29.25 25.00
CA PHE A 204 -11.02 30.02 25.04
C PHE A 204 -11.47 30.35 23.62
N SER A 205 -12.06 29.36 22.96
CA SER A 205 -12.43 29.47 21.55
C SER A 205 -13.63 30.39 21.35
N GLN A 206 -13.35 31.59 20.88
CA GLN A 206 -14.32 32.67 20.71
C GLN A 206 -14.31 33.33 19.34
N PHE A 207 -13.28 33.06 18.52
CA PHE A 207 -13.13 33.59 17.16
C PHE A 207 -13.12 32.47 16.13
N ASN A 208 -13.43 32.84 14.89
CA ASN A 208 -13.26 32.02 13.70
C ASN A 208 -12.24 32.71 12.77
N ASN A 209 -11.15 32.02 12.46
CA ASN A 209 -10.12 32.47 11.52
C ASN A 209 -10.49 31.98 10.12
N ASP A 210 -10.49 32.85 9.11
CA ASP A 210 -10.76 32.53 7.71
C ASP A 210 -9.57 31.88 6.99
N GLY A 211 -8.43 31.71 7.67
CA GLY A 211 -7.19 31.20 7.09
C GLY A 211 -6.32 32.27 6.41
N HIS A 212 -6.79 33.53 6.38
CA HIS A 212 -6.07 34.68 5.84
C HIS A 212 -5.72 35.70 6.92
N GLY A 213 -5.92 35.36 8.19
CA GLY A 213 -5.63 36.19 9.34
C GLY A 213 -6.77 37.14 9.71
N ASN A 214 -7.97 37.00 9.17
CA ASN A 214 -9.14 37.75 9.61
C ASN A 214 -9.93 36.89 10.62
N TYR A 215 -10.31 37.54 11.72
CA TYR A 215 -11.04 36.96 12.83
C TYR A 215 -12.44 37.52 12.91
N THR A 216 -13.43 36.65 13.03
CA THR A 216 -14.82 36.97 13.31
C THR A 216 -15.26 36.29 14.59
N ASP A 217 -16.19 36.88 15.35
CA ASP A 217 -16.71 36.21 16.54
C ASP A 217 -17.47 34.93 16.17
N LEU A 218 -17.26 33.89 16.95
CA LEU A 218 -18.09 32.69 16.89
C LEU A 218 -19.52 32.98 17.40
N ILE A 219 -20.50 32.23 16.88
CA ILE A 219 -21.91 32.35 17.33
C ILE A 219 -22.04 32.10 18.83
N GLN A 220 -21.17 31.31 19.40
CA GLN A 220 -21.11 30.97 20.81
C GLN A 220 -19.64 30.89 21.29
N LYS A 221 -19.41 31.22 22.57
CA LYS A 221 -18.10 30.99 23.18
C LYS A 221 -17.97 29.57 23.63
N ASN A 222 -16.84 28.95 23.31
CA ASN A 222 -16.61 27.54 23.57
C ASN A 222 -15.32 27.32 24.39
N ILE A 223 -15.25 26.18 25.06
CA ILE A 223 -14.03 25.71 25.71
C ILE A 223 -13.51 24.51 24.94
N ASP A 224 -12.24 24.60 24.60
CA ASP A 224 -11.42 23.50 24.10
C ASP A 224 -10.24 23.33 25.04
N THR A 225 -10.03 22.13 25.58
CA THR A 225 -8.86 21.87 26.41
C THR A 225 -8.07 20.66 25.92
N GLY A 226 -6.78 20.71 26.12
CA GLY A 226 -5.88 19.61 25.78
C GLY A 226 -4.83 19.39 26.85
N MET A 227 -4.83 18.19 27.45
CA MET A 227 -3.81 17.74 28.37
C MET A 227 -3.18 16.45 27.87
N GLY A 228 -1.87 16.43 27.67
CA GLY A 228 -1.16 15.21 27.26
C GLY A 228 -1.12 14.20 28.40
N LEU A 229 -1.77 13.03 28.20
CA LEU A 229 -1.83 11.98 29.23
C LEU A 229 -0.43 11.50 29.61
N GLU A 230 0.45 11.31 28.63
CA GLU A 230 1.83 10.88 28.85
C GLU A 230 2.65 11.92 29.61
N ARG A 231 2.44 13.23 29.34
CA ARG A 231 3.10 14.29 30.10
C ARG A 231 2.62 14.34 31.56
N LEU A 232 1.32 14.22 31.80
CA LEU A 232 0.77 14.12 33.15
C LEU A 232 1.32 12.89 33.87
N ALA A 233 1.37 11.73 33.21
CA ALA A 233 1.92 10.52 33.77
C ALA A 233 3.41 10.66 34.14
N CYS A 234 4.21 11.34 33.31
CA CYS A 234 5.61 11.65 33.58
C CYS A 234 5.78 12.38 34.92
N ILE A 235 4.94 13.36 35.18
CA ILE A 235 4.98 14.17 36.41
C ILE A 235 4.52 13.34 37.62
N VAL A 236 3.40 12.63 37.47
CA VAL A 236 2.79 11.85 38.56
C VAL A 236 3.66 10.66 38.98
N GLN A 237 4.33 10.05 38.05
CA GLN A 237 5.25 8.92 38.28
C GLN A 237 6.67 9.39 38.63
N ASP A 238 6.95 10.70 38.60
CA ASP A 238 8.27 11.33 38.85
C ASP A 238 9.39 10.68 38.02
N VAL A 239 9.18 10.52 36.74
CA VAL A 239 10.14 9.89 35.81
C VAL A 239 10.74 10.92 34.84
N ASP A 240 11.94 10.63 34.30
CA ASP A 240 12.71 11.60 33.53
C ASP A 240 12.16 11.83 32.13
N SER A 241 11.53 10.81 31.54
CA SER A 241 11.06 10.85 30.14
C SER A 241 9.70 10.14 30.01
N MET A 242 8.93 10.51 28.97
CA MET A 242 7.72 9.78 28.61
C MET A 242 7.97 8.29 28.31
N PHE A 243 9.19 7.93 27.94
CA PHE A 243 9.58 6.51 27.73
C PHE A 243 9.78 5.74 29.02
N ASP A 244 9.72 6.40 30.17
CA ASP A 244 9.87 5.81 31.51
C ASP A 244 8.54 5.65 32.26
N ILE A 245 7.41 6.18 31.72
CA ILE A 245 6.08 5.94 32.28
C ILE A 245 5.69 4.46 32.15
N ASP A 246 4.83 3.98 33.02
CA ASP A 246 4.50 2.55 33.18
C ASP A 246 4.25 1.79 31.86
N THR A 247 3.37 2.28 30.99
CA THR A 247 3.03 1.62 29.72
C THR A 247 4.18 1.67 28.70
N MET A 248 4.86 2.80 28.56
CA MET A 248 5.99 2.96 27.66
C MET A 248 7.23 2.21 28.14
N LYS A 249 7.48 2.23 29.44
CA LYS A 249 8.55 1.46 30.07
C LYS A 249 8.39 -0.05 29.85
N ALA A 250 7.17 -0.59 30.02
CA ALA A 250 6.90 -2.00 29.75
C ALA A 250 7.25 -2.40 28.31
N LEU A 251 6.91 -1.56 27.33
CA LEU A 251 7.24 -1.78 25.93
C LEU A 251 8.75 -1.60 25.66
N ARG A 252 9.38 -0.55 26.16
CA ARG A 252 10.82 -0.32 26.07
C ARG A 252 11.64 -1.48 26.69
N ASP A 253 11.24 -1.93 27.87
CA ASP A 253 11.91 -3.04 28.54
C ASP A 253 11.74 -4.35 27.75
N HIS A 254 10.64 -4.49 26.98
CA HIS A 254 10.47 -5.59 26.05
C HIS A 254 11.46 -5.48 24.88
N VAL A 255 11.64 -4.30 24.28
CA VAL A 255 12.67 -4.07 23.26
C VAL A 255 14.07 -4.37 23.79
N CYS A 256 14.37 -3.96 25.04
CA CYS A 256 15.63 -4.29 25.71
C CYS A 256 15.84 -5.81 25.82
N ARG A 257 14.81 -6.59 26.18
CA ARG A 257 14.91 -8.07 26.25
C ARG A 257 15.20 -8.69 24.88
N LEU A 258 14.53 -8.24 23.83
CA LEU A 258 14.71 -8.75 22.46
C LEU A 258 16.11 -8.42 21.91
N SER A 259 16.62 -7.23 22.18
CA SER A 259 17.92 -6.77 21.70
C SER A 259 19.11 -7.20 22.57
N GLY A 260 18.86 -7.62 23.81
CA GLY A 260 19.91 -7.82 24.81
C GLY A 260 20.61 -6.53 25.25
N LYS A 261 20.09 -5.35 24.88
CA LYS A 261 20.63 -4.05 25.26
C LYS A 261 20.05 -3.55 26.55
N GLN A 262 20.81 -2.70 27.27
CA GLN A 262 20.38 -2.08 28.51
C GLN A 262 20.16 -0.59 28.28
N TYR A 263 18.99 -0.09 28.66
CA TYR A 263 18.65 1.33 28.60
C TYR A 263 19.45 2.16 29.61
N GLY A 264 19.86 3.37 29.22
CA GLY A 264 20.64 4.28 30.05
C GLY A 264 22.17 4.05 30.04
N THR A 265 22.67 3.22 29.13
CA THR A 265 24.10 2.94 29.05
C THR A 265 24.83 3.65 27.90
N ASP A 266 24.13 3.92 26.83
CA ASP A 266 24.67 4.54 25.61
C ASP A 266 23.59 5.34 24.89
N HIS A 267 23.91 6.57 24.49
CA HIS A 267 22.94 7.50 23.91
C HIS A 267 22.32 6.99 22.58
N GLU A 268 23.13 6.44 21.66
CA GLU A 268 22.63 5.95 20.37
C GLU A 268 21.74 4.72 20.54
N THR A 269 22.12 3.84 21.47
CA THR A 269 21.30 2.70 21.88
C THR A 269 19.96 3.16 22.45
N ASP A 270 19.99 4.16 23.34
CA ASP A 270 18.77 4.70 23.97
C ASP A 270 17.84 5.36 22.95
N VAL A 271 18.39 6.10 21.98
CA VAL A 271 17.61 6.67 20.86
C VAL A 271 16.91 5.55 20.08
N SER A 272 17.63 4.48 19.74
CA SER A 272 17.06 3.36 18.98
C SER A 272 15.98 2.62 19.77
N LEU A 273 16.19 2.40 21.08
CA LEU A 273 15.20 1.79 21.98
C LEU A 273 13.91 2.64 22.05
N ARG A 274 14.04 3.95 22.18
CA ARG A 274 12.90 4.89 22.20
C ARG A 274 12.15 4.94 20.89
N VAL A 275 12.87 4.99 19.76
CA VAL A 275 12.26 5.01 18.41
C VAL A 275 11.44 3.76 18.19
N VAL A 276 11.97 2.58 18.46
CA VAL A 276 11.22 1.32 18.32
C VAL A 276 9.97 1.34 19.20
N THR A 277 10.10 1.77 20.45
CA THR A 277 9.00 1.85 21.42
C THR A 277 7.87 2.77 20.92
N ASP A 278 8.19 4.00 20.53
CA ASP A 278 7.22 4.96 20.02
C ASP A 278 6.52 4.47 18.73
N HIS A 279 7.31 4.03 17.78
CA HIS A 279 6.78 3.71 16.45
C HIS A 279 5.93 2.44 16.45
N VAL A 280 6.25 1.42 17.24
CA VAL A 280 5.40 0.23 17.36
C VAL A 280 4.05 0.57 18.00
N ARG A 281 4.04 1.45 19.02
CA ARG A 281 2.79 1.96 19.61
C ARG A 281 1.95 2.68 18.54
N SER A 282 2.56 3.61 17.82
CA SER A 282 1.89 4.38 16.76
C SER A 282 1.31 3.48 15.65
N VAL A 283 2.12 2.56 15.13
CA VAL A 283 1.72 1.61 14.08
C VAL A 283 0.54 0.74 14.53
N THR A 284 0.57 0.24 15.75
CA THR A 284 -0.49 -0.61 16.31
C THR A 284 -1.83 0.13 16.33
N PHE A 285 -1.87 1.36 16.82
CA PHE A 285 -3.09 2.19 16.84
C PHE A 285 -3.56 2.62 15.46
N MET A 286 -2.64 2.99 14.56
CA MET A 286 -2.98 3.37 13.19
C MET A 286 -3.64 2.21 12.43
N ILE A 287 -3.11 0.99 12.55
CA ILE A 287 -3.69 -0.19 11.90
C ILE A 287 -5.05 -0.54 12.52
N SER A 288 -5.21 -0.43 13.84
CA SER A 288 -6.50 -0.63 14.50
C SER A 288 -7.59 0.29 13.96
N ASP A 289 -7.23 1.51 13.56
CA ASP A 289 -8.13 2.49 12.97
C ASP A 289 -8.29 2.33 11.44
N GLY A 290 -7.78 1.23 10.86
CA GLY A 290 -8.00 0.84 9.46
C GLY A 290 -6.97 1.41 8.48
N ILE A 291 -5.89 2.04 8.96
CA ILE A 291 -4.84 2.54 8.08
C ILE A 291 -3.95 1.39 7.63
N LEU A 292 -3.74 1.25 6.33
CA LEU A 292 -2.87 0.24 5.73
C LEU A 292 -1.62 0.87 5.11
N PRO A 293 -0.46 0.17 5.10
CA PRO A 293 0.76 0.67 4.48
C PRO A 293 0.56 0.97 2.99
N SER A 294 0.90 2.17 2.55
CA SER A 294 0.82 2.60 1.15
C SER A 294 1.99 3.52 0.75
N ASN A 295 2.03 3.95 -0.52
CA ASN A 295 3.08 4.85 -1.03
C ASN A 295 2.74 6.33 -0.89
N SER A 296 1.55 6.67 -0.42
CA SER A 296 1.09 8.06 -0.27
C SER A 296 0.15 8.22 0.93
N GLY A 297 -0.08 9.47 1.33
CA GLY A 297 -1.05 9.82 2.37
C GLY A 297 -0.79 9.15 3.72
N ARG A 298 -1.85 8.77 4.42
CA ARG A 298 -1.80 8.18 5.77
C ARG A 298 -1.03 6.86 5.81
N GLY A 299 -1.19 6.02 4.80
CA GLY A 299 -0.51 4.74 4.71
C GLY A 299 0.99 4.88 4.49
N TYR A 300 1.45 5.97 3.87
CA TYR A 300 2.87 6.30 3.79
C TYR A 300 3.45 6.63 5.17
N VAL A 301 2.74 7.41 5.98
CA VAL A 301 3.14 7.69 7.37
C VAL A 301 3.28 6.41 8.18
N LEU A 302 2.26 5.54 8.11
CA LEU A 302 2.31 4.22 8.76
C LEU A 302 3.53 3.40 8.31
N ARG A 303 3.74 3.31 7.00
CA ARG A 303 4.87 2.58 6.41
C ARG A 303 6.21 3.15 6.85
N ARG A 304 6.35 4.48 6.88
CA ARG A 304 7.55 5.19 7.35
C ARG A 304 7.89 4.82 8.78
N LEU A 305 6.91 4.90 9.69
CA LEU A 305 7.10 4.57 11.11
C LEU A 305 7.49 3.09 11.30
N LEU A 306 6.79 2.17 10.64
CA LEU A 306 7.08 0.74 10.72
C LEU A 306 8.50 0.42 10.23
N ARG A 307 8.88 0.94 9.06
CA ARG A 307 10.21 0.71 8.47
C ARG A 307 11.33 1.35 9.30
N ARG A 308 11.07 2.51 9.89
CA ARG A 308 12.01 3.16 10.80
C ARG A 308 12.20 2.32 12.09
N ALA A 309 11.13 1.74 12.62
CA ALA A 309 11.22 0.78 13.74
C ALA A 309 12.05 -0.47 13.36
N CYS A 310 11.84 -1.04 12.17
CA CYS A 310 12.65 -2.16 11.68
C CYS A 310 14.14 -1.82 11.59
N ARG A 311 14.49 -0.65 11.04
CA ARG A 311 15.90 -0.17 10.97
C ARG A 311 16.54 -0.06 12.34
N HIS A 312 15.87 0.62 13.27
CA HIS A 312 16.39 0.77 14.62
C HIS A 312 16.47 -0.56 15.38
N GLY A 313 15.57 -1.51 15.10
CA GLY A 313 15.69 -2.89 15.60
C GLY A 313 16.98 -3.57 15.10
N LYS A 314 17.32 -3.39 13.82
CA LYS A 314 18.59 -3.89 13.28
C LYS A 314 19.83 -3.21 13.90
N LEU A 315 19.79 -1.89 14.13
CA LEU A 315 20.84 -1.16 14.83
C LEU A 315 21.03 -1.69 16.27
N LEU A 316 19.96 -2.13 16.91
CA LEU A 316 20.00 -2.78 18.23
C LEU A 316 20.47 -4.24 18.17
N GLY A 317 20.65 -4.83 16.99
CA GLY A 317 21.08 -6.21 16.78
C GLY A 317 19.95 -7.23 16.88
N ILE A 318 18.68 -6.82 16.75
CA ILE A 318 17.54 -7.75 16.73
C ILE A 318 17.50 -8.41 15.33
N GLU A 319 17.54 -9.73 15.30
CA GLU A 319 17.46 -10.53 14.10
C GLU A 319 16.02 -11.00 13.83
N GLY A 320 15.62 -11.01 12.56
CA GLY A 320 14.31 -11.50 12.13
C GLY A 320 13.17 -10.53 12.35
N ALA A 321 11.95 -11.04 12.42
CA ALA A 321 10.73 -10.27 12.65
C ALA A 321 10.46 -10.17 14.18
N PHE A 322 10.14 -8.98 14.66
CA PHE A 322 9.97 -8.73 16.09
C PHE A 322 8.83 -7.76 16.42
N LEU A 323 8.32 -7.02 15.44
CA LEU A 323 7.32 -5.97 15.68
C LEU A 323 5.98 -6.52 16.16
N VAL A 324 5.57 -7.70 15.70
CA VAL A 324 4.33 -8.36 16.15
C VAL A 324 4.38 -8.69 17.63
N GLU A 325 5.54 -9.17 18.12
CA GLU A 325 5.72 -9.49 19.53
C GLU A 325 5.61 -8.22 20.39
N LEU A 326 6.20 -7.12 19.94
CA LEU A 326 6.07 -5.81 20.60
C LEU A 326 4.65 -5.26 20.56
N ALA A 327 3.94 -5.41 19.43
CA ALA A 327 2.54 -4.99 19.30
C ALA A 327 1.63 -5.70 20.32
N THR A 328 1.94 -6.93 20.73
CA THR A 328 1.24 -7.63 21.81
C THR A 328 1.32 -6.85 23.12
N THR A 329 2.51 -6.33 23.46
CA THR A 329 2.71 -5.51 24.68
C THR A 329 1.94 -4.19 24.60
N VAL A 330 1.86 -3.56 23.40
CA VAL A 330 1.05 -2.35 23.21
C VAL A 330 -0.43 -2.63 23.47
N ILE A 331 -0.96 -3.72 22.91
CA ILE A 331 -2.36 -4.12 23.06
C ILE A 331 -2.66 -4.39 24.55
N GLU A 332 -1.85 -5.21 25.21
CA GLU A 332 -2.02 -5.54 26.63
C GLU A 332 -2.01 -4.30 27.54
N GLY A 333 -1.14 -3.33 27.26
CA GLY A 333 -1.04 -2.08 28.02
C GLY A 333 -2.16 -1.07 27.76
N SER A 334 -2.90 -1.21 26.64
CA SER A 334 -3.85 -0.19 26.17
C SER A 334 -5.30 -0.68 26.04
N LYS A 335 -5.57 -1.99 26.09
CA LYS A 335 -6.91 -2.58 25.84
C LYS A 335 -8.00 -2.11 26.82
N ASP A 336 -7.63 -1.69 28.03
CA ASP A 336 -8.60 -1.16 29.01
C ASP A 336 -9.22 0.16 28.55
N GLY A 337 -8.44 1.00 27.86
CA GLY A 337 -8.91 2.25 27.25
C GLY A 337 -9.43 2.09 25.83
N TYR A 338 -8.93 1.08 25.12
CA TYR A 338 -9.17 0.85 23.68
C TYR A 338 -9.41 -0.64 23.40
N PRO A 339 -10.58 -1.17 23.77
CA PRO A 339 -10.89 -2.60 23.62
C PRO A 339 -10.86 -3.09 22.16
N GLU A 340 -11.04 -2.18 21.18
CA GLU A 340 -10.91 -2.46 19.76
C GLU A 340 -9.52 -3.00 19.35
N LEU A 341 -8.49 -2.74 20.13
CA LEU A 341 -7.15 -3.30 19.88
C LEU A 341 -7.14 -4.82 20.05
N GLU A 342 -7.81 -5.34 21.06
CA GLU A 342 -7.92 -6.78 21.29
C GLU A 342 -8.86 -7.42 20.24
N GLU A 343 -9.98 -6.76 19.92
CA GLU A 343 -10.92 -7.23 18.90
C GLU A 343 -10.27 -7.37 17.51
N LYS A 344 -9.36 -6.47 17.17
CA LYS A 344 -8.67 -6.42 15.87
C LYS A 344 -7.25 -7.00 15.90
N LYS A 345 -6.85 -7.67 16.95
CA LYS A 345 -5.49 -8.16 17.21
C LYS A 345 -4.88 -8.93 16.04
N GLU A 346 -5.60 -9.93 15.52
CA GLU A 346 -5.14 -10.74 14.40
C GLU A 346 -4.94 -9.90 13.13
N PHE A 347 -5.82 -8.96 12.86
CA PHE A 347 -5.68 -8.04 11.74
C PHE A 347 -4.42 -7.17 11.88
N ILE A 348 -4.21 -6.57 13.05
CA ILE A 348 -3.02 -5.76 13.35
C ILE A 348 -1.74 -6.58 13.13
N PHE A 349 -1.69 -7.79 13.66
CA PHE A 349 -0.54 -8.67 13.54
C PHE A 349 -0.24 -9.05 12.09
N ASN A 350 -1.25 -9.39 11.30
CA ASN A 350 -1.09 -9.75 9.90
C ASN A 350 -0.54 -8.60 9.05
N VAL A 351 -1.01 -7.37 9.29
CA VAL A 351 -0.53 -6.18 8.58
C VAL A 351 0.93 -5.88 8.94
N ILE A 352 1.26 -5.89 10.24
CA ILE A 352 2.63 -5.67 10.72
C ILE A 352 3.57 -6.73 10.15
N ALA A 353 3.24 -8.01 10.34
CA ALA A 353 4.09 -9.13 9.91
C ALA A 353 4.40 -9.07 8.42
N LYS A 354 3.41 -8.73 7.59
CA LYS A 354 3.57 -8.66 6.15
C LYS A 354 4.47 -7.50 5.72
N GLU A 355 4.25 -6.29 6.25
CA GLU A 355 5.08 -5.14 5.87
C GLU A 355 6.51 -5.29 6.42
N GLU A 356 6.68 -5.81 7.64
CA GLU A 356 7.98 -6.13 8.22
C GLU A 356 8.74 -7.17 7.38
N ALA A 357 8.09 -8.28 6.99
CA ALA A 357 8.68 -9.30 6.14
C ALA A 357 9.07 -8.77 4.76
N ASN A 358 8.25 -7.91 4.16
CA ASN A 358 8.56 -7.28 2.88
C ASN A 358 9.76 -6.33 3.01
N PHE A 359 9.81 -5.53 4.05
CA PHE A 359 10.90 -4.58 4.27
C PHE A 359 12.21 -5.30 4.61
N ASN A 360 12.17 -6.35 5.42
CA ASN A 360 13.37 -7.14 5.75
C ASN A 360 14.05 -7.79 4.54
N LYS A 361 13.31 -8.04 3.44
CA LYS A 361 13.90 -8.50 2.18
C LYS A 361 14.70 -7.42 1.44
N THR A 362 14.33 -6.16 1.61
CA THR A 362 14.87 -5.03 0.83
C THR A 362 15.88 -4.19 1.62
N ILE A 363 15.79 -4.17 2.95
CA ILE A 363 16.60 -3.28 3.79
C ILE A 363 18.11 -3.58 3.67
N ASP A 364 18.50 -4.85 3.71
CA ASP A 364 19.93 -5.22 3.67
C ASP A 364 20.55 -4.85 2.32
N GLN A 365 19.81 -5.06 1.23
CA GLN A 365 20.22 -4.67 -0.11
C GLN A 365 20.30 -3.14 -0.25
N GLY A 366 19.30 -2.42 0.24
CA GLY A 366 19.25 -0.96 0.19
C GLY A 366 20.39 -0.32 0.99
N LEU A 367 20.66 -0.81 2.20
CA LEU A 367 21.79 -0.35 3.02
C LEU A 367 23.15 -0.61 2.36
N ALA A 368 23.33 -1.78 1.76
CA ALA A 368 24.58 -2.10 1.06
C ALA A 368 24.79 -1.18 -0.16
N ILE A 369 23.76 -0.95 -0.95
CA ILE A 369 23.82 -0.04 -2.12
C ILE A 369 24.08 1.40 -1.69
N LEU A 370 23.41 1.88 -0.62
CA LEU A 370 23.66 3.22 -0.10
C LEU A 370 25.11 3.37 0.40
N ALA A 371 25.64 2.37 1.09
CA ALA A 371 27.03 2.36 1.55
C ALA A 371 28.03 2.41 0.39
N ASP A 372 27.76 1.69 -0.70
CA ASP A 372 28.58 1.76 -1.93
C ASP A 372 28.53 3.17 -2.56
N MET A 373 27.35 3.79 -2.62
CA MET A 373 27.18 5.16 -3.10
C MET A 373 27.92 6.17 -2.23
N GLU A 374 27.85 6.05 -0.90
CA GLU A 374 28.56 6.89 0.05
C GLU A 374 30.10 6.77 -0.13
N ALA A 375 30.60 5.54 -0.29
CA ALA A 375 32.03 5.30 -0.56
C ALA A 375 32.50 5.92 -1.89
N GLU A 376 31.60 5.99 -2.88
CA GLU A 376 31.87 6.66 -4.15
C GLU A 376 31.88 8.18 -4.00
N MET A 377 30.94 8.74 -3.23
CA MET A 377 30.92 10.17 -2.88
C MET A 377 32.16 10.59 -2.13
N GLU A 378 32.61 9.81 -1.15
CA GLU A 378 33.81 10.08 -0.37
C GLU A 378 35.07 10.14 -1.28
N LYS A 379 35.20 9.18 -2.22
CA LYS A 379 36.29 9.17 -3.20
C LYS A 379 36.31 10.41 -4.10
N LYS A 380 35.13 10.98 -4.40
CA LYS A 380 34.95 12.18 -5.24
C LYS A 380 34.99 13.47 -4.43
N GLY A 381 34.96 13.39 -3.10
CA GLY A 381 34.83 14.55 -2.20
C GLY A 381 33.48 15.23 -2.26
N GLU A 382 32.46 14.52 -2.69
CA GLU A 382 31.06 14.98 -2.77
C GLU A 382 30.36 14.80 -1.42
N ARG A 383 29.48 15.74 -1.06
CA ARG A 383 28.68 15.68 0.17
C ARG A 383 27.19 15.56 -0.10
N VAL A 384 26.76 15.57 -1.36
CA VAL A 384 25.38 15.51 -1.80
C VAL A 384 25.18 14.31 -2.69
N LEU A 385 24.32 13.36 -2.29
CA LEU A 385 23.93 12.24 -3.13
C LEU A 385 23.06 12.77 -4.28
N SER A 386 23.36 12.36 -5.53
CA SER A 386 22.58 12.83 -6.68
C SER A 386 21.12 12.39 -6.60
N GLY A 387 20.19 13.23 -7.08
CA GLY A 387 18.77 12.94 -7.10
C GLY A 387 18.42 11.68 -7.87
N GLU A 388 19.13 11.37 -8.96
CA GLU A 388 18.97 10.12 -9.71
C GLU A 388 19.31 8.88 -8.88
N ASN A 389 20.41 8.92 -8.10
CA ASN A 389 20.81 7.81 -7.24
C ASN A 389 19.83 7.64 -6.07
N ALA A 390 19.38 8.73 -5.47
CA ALA A 390 18.36 8.73 -4.43
C ALA A 390 17.02 8.16 -4.98
N PHE A 391 16.64 8.56 -6.18
CA PHE A 391 15.44 8.03 -6.84
C PHE A 391 15.58 6.54 -7.21
N ARG A 392 16.76 6.11 -7.66
CA ARG A 392 17.02 4.70 -7.96
C ARG A 392 16.91 3.82 -6.70
N LEU A 393 17.40 4.30 -5.54
CA LEU A 393 17.19 3.60 -4.26
C LEU A 393 15.70 3.47 -3.92
N TYR A 394 14.96 4.54 -4.14
CA TYR A 394 13.52 4.58 -3.85
C TYR A 394 12.70 3.70 -4.80
N ASP A 395 12.83 3.92 -6.11
CA ASP A 395 11.98 3.30 -7.14
C ASP A 395 12.36 1.84 -7.43
N THR A 396 13.66 1.58 -7.65
CA THR A 396 14.16 0.26 -8.08
C THR A 396 14.32 -0.70 -6.91
N TYR A 397 14.81 -0.21 -5.78
CA TYR A 397 15.12 -1.05 -4.62
C TYR A 397 14.11 -0.93 -3.49
N GLY A 398 13.10 -0.06 -3.62
CA GLY A 398 12.06 0.12 -2.60
C GLY A 398 12.58 0.67 -1.26
N PHE A 399 13.75 1.34 -1.27
CA PHE A 399 14.38 1.90 -0.08
C PHE A 399 13.85 3.32 0.14
N PRO A 400 13.16 3.62 1.28
CA PRO A 400 12.48 4.89 1.46
C PRO A 400 13.42 6.09 1.41
N ILE A 401 12.99 7.18 0.76
CA ILE A 401 13.80 8.39 0.65
C ILE A 401 14.06 9.05 2.02
N ASP A 402 13.08 9.01 2.92
CA ASP A 402 13.25 9.56 4.27
C ASP A 402 14.32 8.80 5.05
N LEU A 403 14.39 7.47 4.85
CA LEU A 403 15.40 6.65 5.48
C LEU A 403 16.79 6.92 4.88
N THR A 404 16.84 7.17 3.57
CA THR A 404 18.06 7.61 2.88
C THR A 404 18.54 8.96 3.44
N SER A 405 17.62 9.94 3.57
CA SER A 405 17.93 11.25 4.17
C SER A 405 18.48 11.13 5.59
N GLU A 406 17.80 10.38 6.45
CA GLU A 406 18.19 10.17 7.85
C GLU A 406 19.60 9.56 7.96
N ILE A 407 19.91 8.53 7.16
CA ILE A 407 21.24 7.90 7.17
C ILE A 407 22.33 8.85 6.67
N LEU A 408 22.05 9.64 5.63
CA LEU A 408 22.99 10.63 5.11
C LEU A 408 23.23 11.74 6.13
N GLU A 409 22.17 12.25 6.79
CA GLU A 409 22.24 13.30 7.81
C GLU A 409 23.06 12.87 9.04
N GLU A 410 22.91 11.61 9.50
CA GLU A 410 23.74 11.04 10.58
C GLU A 410 25.23 11.12 10.28
N LYS A 411 25.61 11.11 8.99
CA LYS A 411 26.98 11.19 8.50
C LYS A 411 27.39 12.60 8.03
N GLY A 412 26.51 13.59 8.21
CA GLY A 412 26.72 14.97 7.75
C GLY A 412 26.70 15.11 6.22
N LEU A 413 26.00 14.20 5.55
CA LEU A 413 25.74 14.20 4.10
C LEU A 413 24.30 14.61 3.83
N THR A 414 23.97 14.94 2.57
CA THR A 414 22.63 15.29 2.12
C THR A 414 22.35 14.65 0.75
N TYR A 415 21.15 14.78 0.24
CA TYR A 415 20.82 14.40 -1.14
C TYR A 415 20.21 15.58 -1.92
N ASP A 416 20.23 15.49 -3.26
CA ASP A 416 19.63 16.47 -4.17
C ASP A 416 18.13 16.22 -4.27
N GLU A 417 17.37 16.97 -3.48
CA GLU A 417 15.90 16.86 -3.39
C GLU A 417 15.21 17.30 -4.68
N GLU A 418 15.71 18.35 -5.36
CA GLU A 418 15.14 18.83 -6.64
C GLU A 418 15.34 17.80 -7.75
N GLY A 419 16.54 17.23 -7.85
CA GLY A 419 16.84 16.15 -8.79
C GLY A 419 16.03 14.89 -8.52
N PHE A 420 15.77 14.56 -7.25
CA PHE A 420 14.88 13.45 -6.88
C PHE A 420 13.44 13.69 -7.34
N LYS A 421 12.86 14.85 -7.06
CA LYS A 421 11.50 15.23 -7.49
C LYS A 421 11.36 15.19 -9.01
N LYS A 422 12.34 15.71 -9.72
CA LYS A 422 12.35 15.68 -11.19
C LYS A 422 12.37 14.24 -11.73
N ALA A 423 13.22 13.37 -11.19
CA ALA A 423 13.28 11.96 -11.59
C ALA A 423 11.95 11.23 -11.30
N GLN A 424 11.29 11.56 -10.18
CA GLN A 424 9.98 11.04 -9.83
C GLN A 424 8.89 11.47 -10.79
N GLU A 425 8.87 12.76 -11.19
CA GLU A 425 7.94 13.30 -12.17
C GLU A 425 8.14 12.68 -13.57
N GLU A 426 9.39 12.53 -14.01
CA GLU A 426 9.73 11.86 -15.28
C GLU A 426 9.25 10.40 -15.31
N GLN A 427 9.39 9.66 -14.20
CA GLN A 427 8.90 8.29 -14.11
C GLN A 427 7.36 8.23 -14.08
N ARG A 428 6.72 9.17 -13.40
CA ARG A 428 5.26 9.30 -13.37
C ARG A 428 4.71 9.56 -14.76
N ALA A 429 5.29 10.50 -15.49
CA ALA A 429 4.92 10.81 -16.89
C ALA A 429 5.07 9.60 -17.82
N LYS A 430 6.13 8.78 -17.63
CA LYS A 430 6.32 7.52 -18.39
C LYS A 430 5.25 6.48 -18.06
N SER A 431 4.83 6.40 -16.80
CA SER A 431 3.81 5.46 -16.34
C SER A 431 2.40 5.88 -16.78
N GLU A 432 2.10 7.16 -16.82
CA GLU A 432 0.82 7.73 -17.29
C GLU A 432 0.65 7.56 -18.81
N GLY A 433 1.74 7.53 -19.59
CA GLY A 433 1.70 7.27 -21.04
C GLY A 433 1.30 5.85 -21.44
N THR A 434 1.19 4.91 -20.50
CA THR A 434 0.84 3.50 -20.76
C THR A 434 -0.64 3.20 -20.43
N PHE A 435 -1.33 4.08 -19.73
CA PHE A 435 -2.76 4.00 -19.43
C PHE A 435 -3.40 5.33 -19.81
N GLY A 436 -4.05 5.34 -21.00
CA GLY A 436 -4.82 6.48 -21.45
C GLY A 436 -6.01 6.79 -20.52
N THR A 437 -5.73 7.53 -19.47
CA THR A 437 -6.72 8.30 -18.75
C THR A 437 -6.33 9.77 -18.93
N HIS A 438 -7.09 10.45 -19.76
CA HIS A 438 -7.02 11.91 -19.87
C HIS A 438 -7.36 12.52 -18.50
N SER A 439 -6.35 12.77 -17.68
CA SER A 439 -6.45 13.68 -16.54
C SER A 439 -6.04 15.07 -17.04
N TYR A 440 -7.02 15.91 -17.23
CA TYR A 440 -6.85 17.32 -17.57
C TYR A 440 -6.22 18.06 -16.37
N THR A 441 -4.91 18.21 -16.37
CA THR A 441 -4.19 19.17 -15.53
C THR A 441 -3.20 19.96 -16.37
N GLY A 442 -3.75 20.81 -17.22
CA GLY A 442 -3.06 21.89 -17.88
C GLY A 442 -4.12 22.93 -18.22
N LYS A 443 -3.93 24.18 -17.79
CA LYS A 443 -4.76 25.31 -18.16
C LYS A 443 -4.62 25.63 -19.65
N GLU A 444 -5.27 24.86 -20.51
CA GLU A 444 -5.76 25.36 -21.79
C GLU A 444 -7.26 25.60 -21.57
N VAL A 445 -7.71 26.82 -21.86
CA VAL A 445 -9.12 27.20 -21.86
C VAL A 445 -9.82 26.29 -22.85
N SER A 446 -10.64 25.37 -22.37
CA SER A 446 -11.44 24.47 -23.22
C SER A 446 -12.59 25.26 -23.83
N VAL A 447 -12.98 24.94 -25.08
CA VAL A 447 -14.18 25.49 -25.70
C VAL A 447 -15.43 25.39 -24.79
N TYR A 448 -15.46 24.42 -23.90
CA TYR A 448 -16.54 24.23 -22.95
C TYR A 448 -16.57 25.30 -21.82
N ASP A 449 -15.47 25.98 -21.55
CA ASP A 449 -15.39 27.07 -20.55
C ASP A 449 -16.02 28.37 -21.08
N GLU A 450 -16.19 28.51 -22.39
CA GLU A 450 -16.85 29.64 -23.05
C GLU A 450 -18.38 29.47 -23.13
N LEU A 451 -18.89 28.28 -22.77
CA LEU A 451 -20.35 28.02 -22.76
C LEU A 451 -21.05 28.84 -21.64
N ASP A 452 -22.22 29.41 -21.99
CA ASP A 452 -23.01 30.18 -21.06
C ASP A 452 -23.25 29.39 -19.75
N ALA A 453 -23.01 30.06 -18.62
CA ALA A 453 -23.17 29.49 -17.29
C ALA A 453 -24.61 29.10 -16.95
N GLU A 454 -25.61 29.74 -17.62
CA GLU A 454 -27.02 29.44 -17.41
C GLU A 454 -27.49 28.16 -18.11
N ILE A 455 -26.69 27.64 -19.07
CA ILE A 455 -27.00 26.34 -19.69
C ILE A 455 -26.81 25.23 -18.65
N GLY A 456 -27.81 24.37 -18.50
CA GLY A 456 -27.79 23.18 -17.66
C GLY A 456 -28.44 22.01 -18.38
N THR A 457 -28.11 20.78 -17.95
CA THR A 457 -28.71 19.54 -18.43
C THR A 457 -29.31 18.78 -17.26
N GLU A 458 -30.57 18.43 -17.33
CA GLU A 458 -31.24 17.56 -16.37
C GLU A 458 -31.13 16.10 -16.82
N PHE A 459 -30.67 15.22 -15.94
CA PHE A 459 -30.59 13.78 -16.21
C PHE A 459 -31.94 13.09 -15.90
N VAL A 460 -32.56 12.53 -16.92
CA VAL A 460 -33.85 11.79 -16.85
C VAL A 460 -33.67 10.28 -17.08
N GLY A 461 -32.44 9.81 -17.22
CA GLY A 461 -32.09 8.43 -17.62
C GLY A 461 -32.28 7.35 -16.58
N TYR A 462 -32.77 7.66 -15.37
CA TYR A 462 -33.19 6.64 -14.42
C TYR A 462 -34.51 5.97 -14.83
N ASP A 463 -35.41 6.72 -15.49
CA ASP A 463 -36.74 6.29 -15.85
C ASP A 463 -36.96 6.19 -17.36
N HIS A 464 -36.09 6.84 -18.15
CA HIS A 464 -36.26 6.97 -19.61
C HIS A 464 -35.00 6.52 -20.33
N LEU A 465 -35.15 5.68 -21.36
CA LEU A 465 -34.08 5.34 -22.34
C LEU A 465 -34.22 6.13 -23.63
N THR A 466 -35.39 6.70 -23.88
CA THR A 466 -35.69 7.59 -25.03
C THR A 466 -36.37 8.83 -24.50
N PHE A 467 -35.96 10.01 -24.94
CA PHE A 467 -36.50 11.27 -24.46
C PHE A 467 -36.39 12.36 -25.53
N ASP A 468 -37.43 13.18 -25.64
CA ASP A 468 -37.38 14.33 -26.53
C ASP A 468 -36.92 15.58 -25.78
N SER A 469 -35.90 16.27 -26.31
CA SER A 469 -35.27 17.41 -25.69
C SER A 469 -34.96 18.49 -26.72
N LYS A 470 -34.38 19.60 -26.25
CA LYS A 470 -33.98 20.69 -27.09
C LYS A 470 -32.48 20.92 -27.05
N VAL A 471 -31.85 21.16 -28.20
CA VAL A 471 -30.42 21.46 -28.29
C VAL A 471 -30.16 22.86 -27.73
N SER A 472 -29.35 22.93 -26.67
CA SER A 472 -28.97 24.17 -25.97
C SER A 472 -27.66 24.77 -26.50
N ALA A 473 -26.68 23.90 -26.87
CA ALA A 473 -25.42 24.34 -27.47
C ALA A 473 -24.79 23.22 -28.31
N LEU A 474 -23.94 23.63 -29.25
CA LEU A 474 -23.15 22.75 -30.08
C LEU A 474 -21.69 23.24 -30.12
N THR A 475 -20.74 22.33 -30.08
CA THR A 475 -19.32 22.69 -30.25
C THR A 475 -18.64 21.71 -31.19
N THR A 476 -17.60 22.16 -31.88
CA THR A 476 -16.53 21.31 -32.41
C THR A 476 -15.47 21.11 -31.33
N GLU A 477 -14.27 20.60 -31.66
CA GLU A 477 -13.15 20.50 -30.71
C GLU A 477 -12.64 21.89 -30.27
N ASP A 478 -12.75 22.89 -31.17
CA ASP A 478 -12.08 24.20 -31.05
C ASP A 478 -13.03 25.38 -30.86
N GLU A 479 -14.31 25.28 -31.23
CA GLU A 479 -15.24 26.43 -31.27
C GLU A 479 -16.71 26.05 -31.01
N ILE A 480 -17.49 27.00 -30.48
CA ILE A 480 -18.93 26.92 -30.39
C ILE A 480 -19.53 27.20 -31.74
N VAL A 481 -20.47 26.34 -32.20
CA VAL A 481 -21.06 26.43 -33.54
C VAL A 481 -22.58 26.46 -33.50
N ASP A 482 -23.24 27.03 -34.53
CA ASP A 482 -24.70 27.08 -34.61
C ASP A 482 -25.30 25.77 -35.18
N ALA A 483 -24.48 24.96 -35.88
CA ALA A 483 -24.90 23.72 -36.49
C ALA A 483 -23.74 22.75 -36.68
N LEU A 484 -24.01 21.43 -36.65
CA LEU A 484 -23.11 20.35 -37.03
C LEU A 484 -23.68 19.65 -38.24
N SER A 485 -22.87 19.43 -39.28
CA SER A 485 -23.22 18.83 -40.56
C SER A 485 -22.71 17.41 -40.74
N ASP A 486 -23.18 16.75 -41.80
CA ASP A 486 -22.81 15.36 -42.12
C ASP A 486 -21.29 15.12 -42.10
N GLY A 487 -20.86 14.10 -41.35
CA GLY A 487 -19.46 13.74 -41.13
C GLY A 487 -18.71 14.57 -40.07
N GLU A 488 -19.27 15.66 -39.57
CA GLU A 488 -18.62 16.50 -38.54
C GLU A 488 -18.67 15.85 -37.18
N LYS A 489 -17.54 15.93 -36.46
CA LYS A 489 -17.42 15.58 -35.03
C LYS A 489 -17.72 16.81 -34.19
N GLY A 490 -18.34 16.54 -33.02
CA GLY A 490 -18.66 17.64 -32.11
C GLY A 490 -19.29 17.13 -30.82
N THR A 491 -19.75 18.10 -30.03
CA THR A 491 -20.45 17.85 -28.77
C THR A 491 -21.84 18.54 -28.83
N ILE A 492 -22.85 17.79 -28.50
CA ILE A 492 -24.22 18.27 -28.34
C ILE A 492 -24.55 18.41 -26.85
N ILE A 493 -25.10 19.58 -26.48
CA ILE A 493 -25.62 19.83 -25.14
C ILE A 493 -27.11 20.08 -25.26
N VAL A 494 -27.90 19.43 -24.41
CA VAL A 494 -29.37 19.49 -24.45
C VAL A 494 -29.92 19.89 -23.07
N GLU A 495 -31.20 20.32 -23.00
CA GLU A 495 -31.85 20.70 -21.74
C GLU A 495 -32.08 19.50 -20.82
N GLN A 496 -32.49 18.35 -21.38
CA GLN A 496 -32.73 17.10 -20.64
C GLN A 496 -32.13 15.92 -21.40
N THR A 497 -31.53 14.97 -20.70
CA THR A 497 -30.89 13.80 -21.31
C THR A 497 -31.17 12.49 -20.60
N PRO A 498 -31.46 11.40 -21.35
CA PRO A 498 -31.47 10.04 -20.80
C PRO A 498 -30.07 9.40 -20.76
N PHE A 499 -29.04 10.03 -21.36
CA PHE A 499 -27.69 9.50 -21.39
C PHE A 499 -26.97 9.73 -20.06
N TYR A 500 -26.45 8.67 -19.50
CA TYR A 500 -25.59 8.73 -18.32
C TYR A 500 -24.20 9.19 -18.75
N ALA A 501 -23.67 10.23 -18.13
CA ALA A 501 -22.30 10.68 -18.34
C ALA A 501 -21.34 9.95 -17.39
N THR A 502 -20.11 9.66 -17.82
CA THR A 502 -19.12 8.95 -17.05
C THR A 502 -18.93 9.57 -15.65
N MET A 503 -19.24 8.82 -14.62
CA MET A 503 -19.10 9.20 -13.21
C MET A 503 -19.10 7.98 -12.30
N GLY A 504 -18.39 8.06 -11.15
CA GLY A 504 -18.40 7.02 -10.11
C GLY A 504 -17.88 5.64 -10.55
N GLY A 505 -17.14 5.59 -11.67
CA GLY A 505 -16.62 4.37 -12.25
C GLY A 505 -17.54 3.69 -13.27
N GLN A 506 -18.77 4.20 -13.47
CA GLN A 506 -19.64 3.74 -14.55
C GLN A 506 -19.28 4.50 -15.83
N GLU A 507 -19.04 3.75 -16.92
CA GLU A 507 -18.80 4.30 -18.28
C GLU A 507 -20.08 4.94 -18.83
N ALA A 508 -19.91 5.94 -19.69
CA ALA A 508 -20.99 6.66 -20.32
C ALA A 508 -21.83 5.79 -21.25
N ASP A 509 -23.08 6.22 -21.42
CA ASP A 509 -23.94 5.62 -22.43
C ASP A 509 -23.55 6.00 -23.84
N LYS A 510 -23.84 5.10 -24.75
CA LYS A 510 -23.75 5.26 -26.20
C LYS A 510 -25.15 5.18 -26.80
N GLY A 511 -25.34 5.82 -27.96
CA GLY A 511 -26.65 5.80 -28.63
C GLY A 511 -26.74 6.78 -29.75
N VAL A 512 -27.93 7.35 -29.97
CA VAL A 512 -28.19 8.20 -31.14
C VAL A 512 -29.04 9.42 -30.72
N ILE A 513 -28.77 10.55 -31.33
CA ILE A 513 -29.60 11.78 -31.27
C ILE A 513 -30.15 12.04 -32.63
N ARG A 514 -31.46 12.16 -32.80
CA ARG A 514 -32.13 12.36 -34.08
C ARG A 514 -32.96 13.62 -34.10
N THR A 515 -32.91 14.27 -35.25
CA THR A 515 -33.87 15.33 -35.65
C THR A 515 -34.68 14.82 -36.84
N ALA A 516 -35.59 15.66 -37.35
CA ALA A 516 -36.28 15.37 -38.63
C ALA A 516 -35.30 15.36 -39.82
N GLU A 517 -34.17 16.08 -39.72
CA GLU A 517 -33.24 16.31 -40.82
C GLU A 517 -31.84 15.72 -40.59
N GLY A 518 -31.53 15.25 -39.36
CA GLY A 518 -30.19 14.83 -39.01
C GLY A 518 -30.13 13.65 -37.99
N GLU A 519 -29.00 12.95 -38.03
CA GLU A 519 -28.70 11.89 -37.06
C GLU A 519 -27.25 12.03 -36.58
N PHE A 520 -27.07 11.94 -35.27
CA PHE A 520 -25.79 12.03 -34.59
C PHE A 520 -25.56 10.75 -33.73
N VAL A 521 -24.44 10.10 -33.92
CA VAL A 521 -24.04 8.96 -33.11
C VAL A 521 -23.27 9.45 -31.88
N VAL A 522 -23.77 9.12 -30.68
CA VAL A 522 -23.12 9.42 -29.42
C VAL A 522 -22.15 8.29 -29.08
N GLU A 523 -20.87 8.62 -29.00
CA GLU A 523 -19.76 7.71 -28.69
C GLU A 523 -19.36 7.79 -27.21
N ASP A 524 -19.52 8.97 -26.58
CA ASP A 524 -19.19 9.21 -25.18
C ASP A 524 -20.08 10.34 -24.59
N CYS A 525 -20.24 10.37 -23.28
CA CYS A 525 -20.90 11.45 -22.56
C CYS A 525 -20.08 11.86 -21.35
N ILE A 526 -19.84 13.16 -21.22
CA ILE A 526 -19.00 13.75 -20.16
C ILE A 526 -19.74 14.82 -19.37
N HIS A 527 -19.37 14.97 -18.11
CA HIS A 527 -19.78 16.11 -17.29
C HIS A 527 -18.90 17.31 -17.61
N LEU A 528 -19.53 18.44 -17.88
CA LEU A 528 -18.89 19.74 -18.12
C LEU A 528 -19.09 20.63 -16.88
N ALA A 529 -18.52 21.84 -16.92
CA ALA A 529 -18.64 22.81 -15.82
C ALA A 529 -20.13 23.11 -15.49
N GLY A 530 -20.49 23.15 -14.21
CA GLY A 530 -21.88 23.28 -13.74
C GLY A 530 -22.65 21.96 -13.82
N THR A 531 -23.86 22.00 -14.39
CA THR A 531 -24.74 20.82 -14.56
C THR A 531 -24.81 20.31 -16.00
N LYS A 532 -23.92 20.83 -16.88
CA LYS A 532 -23.96 20.50 -18.31
C LYS A 532 -23.47 19.07 -18.57
N VAL A 533 -24.14 18.39 -19.50
CA VAL A 533 -23.71 17.11 -20.04
C VAL A 533 -23.41 17.26 -21.54
N GLY A 534 -22.19 16.96 -21.95
CA GLY A 534 -21.74 16.96 -23.33
C GLY A 534 -21.85 15.57 -23.96
N HIS A 535 -22.61 15.42 -25.04
CA HIS A 535 -22.73 14.20 -25.82
C HIS A 535 -21.74 14.29 -26.96
N ILE A 536 -20.65 13.54 -26.88
CA ILE A 536 -19.53 13.56 -27.85
C ILE A 536 -19.80 12.52 -28.93
N GLY A 537 -19.58 12.89 -30.20
CA GLY A 537 -19.77 11.98 -31.30
C GLY A 537 -19.64 12.66 -32.68
N HIS A 538 -20.39 12.17 -33.67
CA HIS A 538 -20.34 12.72 -35.01
C HIS A 538 -21.71 12.61 -35.70
N VAL A 539 -21.96 13.52 -36.63
CA VAL A 539 -23.16 13.50 -37.50
C VAL A 539 -23.01 12.43 -38.56
N THR A 540 -23.90 11.47 -38.59
CA THR A 540 -23.91 10.39 -39.61
C THR A 540 -24.79 10.69 -40.83
N LYS A 541 -25.69 11.66 -40.67
CA LYS A 541 -26.61 12.08 -41.73
C LYS A 541 -27.19 13.47 -41.46
N GLY A 542 -27.20 14.33 -42.47
CA GLY A 542 -27.89 15.60 -42.45
C GLY A 542 -27.25 16.66 -41.59
N MET A 543 -28.03 17.34 -40.75
CA MET A 543 -27.59 18.48 -39.94
C MET A 543 -28.36 18.58 -38.65
N ILE A 544 -27.70 19.04 -37.57
CA ILE A 544 -28.32 19.37 -36.27
C ILE A 544 -27.95 20.81 -35.91
N LYS A 545 -28.93 21.61 -35.48
CA LYS A 545 -28.79 23.04 -35.16
C LYS A 545 -29.16 23.34 -33.70
N ILE A 546 -28.62 24.45 -33.19
CA ILE A 546 -29.07 25.00 -31.91
C ILE A 546 -30.57 25.28 -31.98
N GLY A 547 -31.29 24.88 -30.91
CA GLY A 547 -32.72 25.07 -30.78
C GLY A 547 -33.58 23.96 -31.44
N ASP A 548 -32.96 23.01 -32.16
CA ASP A 548 -33.69 21.85 -32.68
C ASP A 548 -34.30 21.01 -31.59
N THR A 549 -35.50 20.48 -31.84
CA THR A 549 -36.05 19.40 -31.04
C THR A 549 -35.45 18.08 -31.49
N VAL A 550 -34.84 17.37 -30.55
CA VAL A 550 -34.14 16.11 -30.81
C VAL A 550 -34.75 14.98 -29.99
N THR A 551 -34.81 13.80 -30.57
CA THR A 551 -35.09 12.56 -29.87
C THR A 551 -33.76 11.90 -29.52
N LEU A 552 -33.48 11.76 -28.21
CA LEU A 552 -32.32 11.07 -27.67
C LEU A 552 -32.69 9.63 -27.41
N GLU A 553 -31.90 8.68 -27.92
CA GLU A 553 -32.14 7.23 -27.79
C GLU A 553 -30.87 6.54 -27.31
N VAL A 554 -30.87 6.09 -26.05
CA VAL A 554 -29.77 5.34 -25.44
C VAL A 554 -29.77 3.91 -25.98
N ASN A 555 -28.60 3.33 -26.20
CA ASN A 555 -28.48 1.91 -26.50
C ASN A 555 -28.96 1.07 -25.31
N ALA A 556 -30.21 0.66 -25.38
CA ALA A 556 -30.89 -0.05 -24.28
C ALA A 556 -30.20 -1.34 -23.88
N LYS A 557 -29.56 -2.05 -24.85
CA LYS A 557 -28.85 -3.29 -24.57
C LYS A 557 -27.58 -3.02 -23.74
N ASN A 558 -26.77 -2.04 -24.13
CA ASN A 558 -25.53 -1.70 -23.43
C ASN A 558 -25.83 -1.17 -22.03
N ARG A 559 -26.86 -0.29 -21.93
CA ARG A 559 -27.30 0.23 -20.62
C ARG A 559 -27.72 -0.92 -19.67
N ALA A 560 -28.54 -1.86 -20.13
CA ALA A 560 -28.96 -2.99 -19.33
C ALA A 560 -27.80 -3.89 -18.89
N LEU A 561 -26.77 -4.09 -19.74
CA LEU A 561 -25.58 -4.86 -19.36
C LEU A 561 -24.73 -4.09 -18.33
N THR A 562 -24.56 -2.78 -18.51
CA THR A 562 -23.86 -1.91 -17.55
C THR A 562 -24.57 -1.89 -16.18
N GLU A 563 -25.90 -1.78 -16.15
CA GLU A 563 -26.69 -1.82 -14.92
C GLU A 563 -26.52 -3.14 -14.14
N ARG A 564 -26.42 -4.27 -14.86
CA ARG A 564 -26.17 -5.59 -14.25
C ARG A 564 -24.78 -5.65 -13.63
N ASN A 565 -23.75 -5.21 -14.36
CA ASN A 565 -22.39 -5.15 -13.86
C ASN A 565 -22.26 -4.17 -12.68
N HIS A 566 -22.92 -3.03 -12.74
CA HIS A 566 -22.91 -2.05 -11.65
C HIS A 566 -23.58 -2.58 -10.38
N SER A 567 -24.76 -3.15 -10.52
CA SER A 567 -25.48 -3.74 -9.37
C SER A 567 -24.71 -4.92 -8.77
N ALA A 568 -24.06 -5.74 -9.60
CA ALA A 568 -23.18 -6.81 -9.15
C ALA A 568 -21.97 -6.29 -8.37
N THR A 569 -21.46 -5.10 -8.71
CA THR A 569 -20.33 -4.47 -7.99
C THR A 569 -20.70 -4.15 -6.55
N HIS A 570 -21.92 -3.65 -6.28
CA HIS A 570 -22.41 -3.42 -4.92
C HIS A 570 -22.53 -4.70 -4.10
N LEU A 571 -23.10 -5.77 -4.70
CA LEU A 571 -23.15 -7.08 -4.05
C LEU A 571 -21.75 -7.63 -3.77
N LEU A 572 -20.82 -7.47 -4.71
CA LEU A 572 -19.42 -7.90 -4.59
C LEU A 572 -18.70 -7.16 -3.45
N GLN A 573 -18.84 -5.83 -3.37
CA GLN A 573 -18.27 -5.04 -2.28
C GLN A 573 -18.74 -5.53 -0.92
N LYS A 574 -20.06 -5.75 -0.76
CA LYS A 574 -20.62 -6.25 0.49
C LYS A 574 -20.16 -7.67 0.82
N ALA A 575 -20.08 -8.55 -0.15
CA ALA A 575 -19.58 -9.92 0.02
C ALA A 575 -18.10 -9.93 0.44
N LEU A 576 -17.26 -9.11 -0.20
CA LEU A 576 -15.84 -8.95 0.17
C LEU A 576 -15.70 -8.47 1.62
N ARG A 577 -16.47 -7.47 2.04
CA ARG A 577 -16.48 -7.01 3.44
C ARG A 577 -16.94 -8.10 4.41
N THR A 578 -17.86 -8.92 4.00
CA THR A 578 -18.38 -10.03 4.83
C THR A 578 -17.33 -11.13 5.02
N VAL A 579 -16.55 -11.44 3.98
CA VAL A 579 -15.55 -12.53 4.00
C VAL A 579 -14.22 -12.07 4.54
N LEU A 580 -13.72 -10.90 4.11
CA LEU A 580 -12.37 -10.41 4.40
C LEU A 580 -12.34 -9.44 5.58
N GLY A 581 -13.47 -8.83 5.95
CA GLY A 581 -13.56 -7.90 7.06
C GLY A 581 -13.93 -6.46 6.68
N SER A 582 -14.28 -5.66 7.70
CA SER A 582 -14.79 -4.29 7.54
C SER A 582 -13.78 -3.28 6.97
N HIS A 583 -12.49 -3.61 6.93
CA HIS A 583 -11.42 -2.79 6.35
C HIS A 583 -11.42 -2.74 4.83
N VAL A 584 -12.20 -3.61 4.18
CA VAL A 584 -12.38 -3.59 2.72
C VAL A 584 -13.18 -2.35 2.34
N GLU A 585 -12.54 -1.42 1.64
CA GLU A 585 -13.12 -0.18 1.12
C GLU A 585 -12.78 -0.06 -0.36
N GLN A 586 -13.68 0.59 -1.10
CA GLN A 586 -13.43 0.86 -2.52
C GLN A 586 -12.24 1.80 -2.69
N ALA A 587 -11.24 1.37 -3.46
CA ALA A 587 -10.11 2.18 -3.90
C ALA A 587 -10.27 2.66 -5.35
N GLY A 588 -11.10 1.99 -6.13
CA GLY A 588 -11.46 2.31 -7.48
C GLY A 588 -12.53 1.38 -8.03
N SER A 589 -13.25 1.82 -9.06
CA SER A 589 -14.26 1.02 -9.76
C SER A 589 -14.25 1.35 -11.24
N PHE A 590 -14.58 0.38 -12.07
CA PHE A 590 -14.86 0.56 -13.49
C PHE A 590 -15.94 -0.44 -13.92
N VAL A 591 -16.98 0.05 -14.55
CA VAL A 591 -18.15 -0.74 -14.95
C VAL A 591 -18.59 -0.30 -16.34
N ASN A 592 -18.71 -1.26 -17.24
CA ASN A 592 -19.27 -1.07 -18.57
C ASN A 592 -20.16 -2.27 -18.99
N GLU A 593 -20.55 -2.34 -20.27
CA GLU A 593 -21.36 -3.41 -20.81
C GLU A 593 -20.69 -4.77 -20.81
N ASP A 594 -19.34 -4.82 -20.82
CA ASP A 594 -18.59 -6.08 -20.95
C ASP A 594 -18.24 -6.70 -19.60
N ARG A 595 -17.84 -5.88 -18.62
CA ARG A 595 -17.30 -6.35 -17.34
C ARG A 595 -17.42 -5.33 -16.22
N LEU A 596 -17.17 -5.80 -15.01
CA LEU A 596 -16.89 -4.96 -13.86
C LEU A 596 -15.44 -5.15 -13.38
N ARG A 597 -14.84 -4.08 -12.87
CA ARG A 597 -13.55 -4.09 -12.19
C ARG A 597 -13.70 -3.35 -10.86
N PHE A 598 -13.27 -3.99 -9.79
CA PHE A 598 -13.35 -3.44 -8.45
C PHE A 598 -11.99 -3.48 -7.76
N ASP A 599 -11.46 -2.31 -7.42
CA ASP A 599 -10.22 -2.13 -6.69
C ASP A 599 -10.56 -1.84 -5.23
N PHE A 600 -9.99 -2.57 -4.30
CA PHE A 600 -10.33 -2.47 -2.88
C PHE A 600 -9.11 -2.60 -1.98
N THR A 601 -9.23 -2.05 -0.77
CA THR A 601 -8.17 -2.11 0.23
C THR A 601 -8.13 -3.50 0.86
N HIS A 602 -6.99 -4.19 0.69
CA HIS A 602 -6.71 -5.45 1.39
C HIS A 602 -5.21 -5.74 1.37
N PHE A 603 -4.70 -6.27 2.47
CA PHE A 603 -3.27 -6.41 2.73
C PHE A 603 -2.63 -7.67 2.12
N SER A 604 -3.42 -8.67 1.69
CA SER A 604 -2.93 -9.94 1.12
C SER A 604 -3.62 -10.29 -0.20
N ALA A 605 -3.07 -11.25 -0.95
CA ALA A 605 -3.80 -11.90 -2.02
C ALA A 605 -5.02 -12.63 -1.42
N VAL A 606 -6.16 -12.52 -2.08
CA VAL A 606 -7.38 -13.24 -1.67
C VAL A 606 -7.22 -14.71 -2.08
N THR A 607 -7.46 -15.61 -1.15
CA THR A 607 -7.31 -17.04 -1.41
C THR A 607 -8.40 -17.58 -2.35
N PRO A 608 -8.16 -18.69 -3.07
CA PRO A 608 -9.19 -19.30 -3.90
C PRO A 608 -10.47 -19.67 -3.12
N GLU A 609 -10.33 -20.07 -1.86
CA GLU A 609 -11.42 -20.40 -0.97
C GLU A 609 -12.26 -19.17 -0.59
N GLU A 610 -11.60 -18.06 -0.31
CA GLU A 610 -12.24 -16.77 -0.02
C GLU A 610 -12.96 -16.24 -1.26
N LEU A 611 -12.29 -16.26 -2.43
CA LEU A 611 -12.91 -15.86 -3.71
C LEU A 611 -14.15 -16.67 -4.01
N LYS A 612 -14.08 -18.00 -3.82
CA LYS A 612 -15.23 -18.89 -4.00
C LYS A 612 -16.39 -18.50 -3.07
N LYS A 613 -16.09 -18.23 -1.80
CA LYS A 613 -17.10 -17.84 -0.82
C LYS A 613 -17.75 -16.50 -1.15
N VAL A 614 -16.94 -15.53 -1.61
CA VAL A 614 -17.45 -14.23 -2.10
C VAL A 614 -18.39 -14.43 -3.28
N GLU A 615 -17.99 -15.23 -4.27
CA GLU A 615 -18.80 -15.54 -5.44
C GLU A 615 -20.11 -16.26 -5.07
N GLU A 616 -20.06 -17.21 -4.13
CA GLU A 616 -21.24 -17.91 -3.60
C GLU A 616 -22.22 -16.94 -2.94
N ILE A 617 -21.75 -16.03 -2.08
CA ILE A 617 -22.58 -15.01 -1.42
C ILE A 617 -23.25 -14.10 -2.44
N VAL A 618 -22.51 -13.60 -3.44
CA VAL A 618 -23.07 -12.72 -4.46
C VAL A 618 -24.14 -13.44 -5.26
N ASN A 619 -23.87 -14.67 -5.71
CA ASN A 619 -24.83 -15.46 -6.48
C ASN A 619 -26.06 -15.86 -5.67
N GLU A 620 -25.92 -16.08 -4.37
CA GLU A 620 -27.06 -16.29 -3.47
C GLU A 620 -27.98 -15.06 -3.44
N GLN A 621 -27.44 -13.84 -3.35
CA GLN A 621 -28.25 -12.62 -3.35
C GLN A 621 -28.89 -12.34 -4.73
N ILE A 622 -28.25 -12.77 -5.81
CA ILE A 622 -28.85 -12.74 -7.16
C ILE A 622 -30.03 -13.70 -7.22
N GLN A 623 -29.89 -14.91 -6.71
CA GLN A 623 -30.96 -15.94 -6.67
C GLN A 623 -32.11 -15.56 -5.76
N ASN A 624 -31.84 -14.83 -4.67
CA ASN A 624 -32.88 -14.32 -3.75
C ASN A 624 -33.77 -13.27 -4.40
N ALA A 625 -33.43 -12.79 -5.61
CA ALA A 625 -34.23 -11.84 -6.38
C ALA A 625 -34.62 -10.59 -5.57
N LEU A 626 -33.64 -9.98 -4.91
CA LEU A 626 -33.85 -8.81 -4.06
C LEU A 626 -34.33 -7.62 -4.90
N GLU A 627 -35.30 -6.90 -4.39
CA GLU A 627 -35.75 -5.63 -4.97
C GLU A 627 -34.66 -4.57 -4.77
N VAL A 628 -34.40 -3.80 -5.82
CA VAL A 628 -33.44 -2.68 -5.77
C VAL A 628 -34.25 -1.38 -5.67
N VAL A 629 -34.22 -0.78 -4.50
CA VAL A 629 -34.98 0.44 -4.20
C VAL A 629 -34.03 1.62 -4.16
N THR A 630 -34.36 2.69 -4.88
CA THR A 630 -33.60 3.94 -4.87
C THR A 630 -34.39 5.07 -4.24
N LYS A 631 -33.73 5.84 -3.37
CA LYS A 631 -34.35 6.99 -2.67
C LYS A 631 -33.41 8.18 -2.69
N ASN A 632 -33.93 9.35 -3.00
CA ASN A 632 -33.24 10.61 -2.77
C ASN A 632 -33.55 11.10 -1.36
N LEU A 633 -32.55 11.18 -0.51
CA LEU A 633 -32.70 11.56 0.91
C LEU A 633 -31.75 12.72 1.23
N PRO A 634 -32.15 13.61 2.17
CA PRO A 634 -31.19 14.51 2.79
C PRO A 634 -30.03 13.71 3.38
N ILE A 635 -28.81 14.22 3.25
CA ILE A 635 -27.59 13.49 3.63
C ILE A 635 -27.62 13.01 5.09
N GLU A 636 -28.23 13.79 6.00
CA GLU A 636 -28.36 13.43 7.41
C GLU A 636 -29.32 12.25 7.64
N GLU A 637 -30.36 12.13 6.82
CA GLU A 637 -31.29 10.99 6.85
C GLU A 637 -30.65 9.76 6.20
N ALA A 638 -29.94 9.97 5.10
CA ALA A 638 -29.26 8.91 4.39
C ALA A 638 -28.18 8.22 5.26
N ARG A 639 -27.43 8.97 6.06
CA ARG A 639 -26.46 8.42 7.03
C ARG A 639 -27.10 7.54 8.10
N LYS A 640 -28.33 7.86 8.53
CA LYS A 640 -29.06 7.07 9.53
C LYS A 640 -29.52 5.70 9.00
N THR A 641 -29.58 5.51 7.68
CA THR A 641 -29.90 4.21 7.07
C THR A 641 -28.76 3.19 7.18
N GLY A 642 -27.58 3.60 7.63
CA GLY A 642 -26.38 2.76 7.62
C GLY A 642 -25.76 2.58 6.23
N ALA A 643 -26.18 3.40 5.25
CA ALA A 643 -25.66 3.37 3.90
C ALA A 643 -24.17 3.70 3.88
N GLN A 644 -23.41 2.95 3.09
CA GLN A 644 -21.98 3.20 2.89
C GLN A 644 -21.79 4.36 1.91
N ALA A 645 -20.97 5.32 2.32
CA ALA A 645 -20.53 6.43 1.48
C ALA A 645 -19.07 6.18 1.04
N LEU A 646 -18.72 6.54 -0.18
CA LEU A 646 -17.33 6.49 -0.64
C LEU A 646 -16.48 7.52 0.11
N PHE A 647 -15.33 7.10 0.58
CA PHE A 647 -14.39 7.98 1.26
C PHE A 647 -13.85 9.03 0.27
N GLY A 648 -14.00 10.31 0.61
CA GLY A 648 -13.40 11.44 -0.13
C GLY A 648 -14.27 12.10 -1.19
N GLU A 649 -15.48 11.63 -1.46
CA GLU A 649 -16.42 12.31 -2.34
C GLU A 649 -17.18 13.43 -1.61
N LYS A 650 -17.38 14.54 -2.31
CA LYS A 650 -18.25 15.62 -1.84
C LYS A 650 -19.68 15.30 -2.25
N TYR A 651 -20.50 14.96 -1.29
CA TYR A 651 -21.92 14.78 -1.52
C TYR A 651 -22.67 16.11 -1.34
N GLY A 652 -23.70 16.33 -2.17
CA GLY A 652 -24.61 17.46 -1.99
C GLY A 652 -25.54 17.28 -0.78
N ASP A 653 -26.40 18.26 -0.54
CA ASP A 653 -27.38 18.23 0.56
C ASP A 653 -28.38 17.07 0.45
N VAL A 654 -28.61 16.59 -0.78
CA VAL A 654 -29.46 15.44 -1.10
C VAL A 654 -28.61 14.39 -1.82
N VAL A 655 -28.67 13.14 -1.35
CA VAL A 655 -27.94 12.00 -1.89
C VAL A 655 -28.88 10.89 -2.33
N ARG A 656 -28.52 10.19 -3.39
CA ARG A 656 -29.23 9.00 -3.87
C ARG A 656 -28.70 7.77 -3.14
N VAL A 657 -29.59 7.09 -2.42
CA VAL A 657 -29.34 5.83 -1.70
C VAL A 657 -29.90 4.68 -2.51
N VAL A 658 -29.07 3.69 -2.79
CA VAL A 658 -29.43 2.43 -3.46
C VAL A 658 -29.45 1.33 -2.42
N ASP A 659 -30.61 0.71 -2.23
CA ASP A 659 -30.85 -0.38 -1.26
C ASP A 659 -31.23 -1.67 -2.01
N MET A 660 -30.41 -2.71 -1.87
CA MET A 660 -30.62 -4.03 -2.46
C MET A 660 -31.11 -5.00 -1.36
N GLY A 661 -32.38 -4.88 -0.99
CA GLY A 661 -33.05 -5.74 -0.02
C GLY A 661 -32.40 -5.74 1.38
N GLY A 662 -31.76 -4.64 1.78
CA GLY A 662 -31.04 -4.50 3.03
C GLY A 662 -29.68 -5.21 3.08
N PHE A 663 -29.31 -5.99 2.05
CA PHE A 663 -28.01 -6.65 1.99
C PHE A 663 -26.88 -5.66 1.68
N SER A 664 -27.04 -4.84 0.64
CA SER A 664 -26.16 -3.71 0.33
C SER A 664 -26.96 -2.43 0.30
N VAL A 665 -26.52 -1.41 1.05
CA VAL A 665 -27.12 -0.08 1.09
C VAL A 665 -25.99 0.93 0.92
N GLU A 666 -26.00 1.69 -0.19
CA GLU A 666 -24.88 2.54 -0.58
C GLU A 666 -25.32 3.86 -1.20
N PHE A 667 -24.50 4.91 -1.08
CA PHE A 667 -24.67 6.14 -1.84
C PHE A 667 -24.17 5.92 -3.26
N CYS A 668 -25.08 5.99 -4.24
CA CYS A 668 -24.71 5.75 -5.63
C CYS A 668 -25.57 6.55 -6.61
N GLY A 669 -24.92 7.33 -7.50
CA GLY A 669 -25.57 8.06 -8.59
C GLY A 669 -25.70 7.28 -9.89
N GLY A 670 -25.18 6.04 -9.96
CA GLY A 670 -25.21 5.22 -11.15
C GLY A 670 -26.57 4.58 -11.46
N THR A 671 -26.67 3.94 -12.62
CA THR A 671 -27.86 3.20 -13.02
C THR A 671 -27.81 1.74 -12.56
N HIS A 672 -28.95 1.17 -12.17
CA HIS A 672 -29.04 -0.15 -11.57
C HIS A 672 -30.23 -0.95 -12.10
N VAL A 673 -30.12 -2.27 -12.01
CA VAL A 673 -31.27 -3.18 -12.23
C VAL A 673 -32.36 -2.93 -11.20
N LYS A 674 -33.59 -3.26 -11.51
CA LYS A 674 -34.73 -3.16 -10.58
C LYS A 674 -34.83 -4.35 -9.64
N ASN A 675 -34.23 -5.48 -10.04
CA ASN A 675 -34.19 -6.71 -9.24
C ASN A 675 -32.84 -7.40 -9.44
N THR A 676 -32.25 -7.92 -8.37
CA THR A 676 -30.93 -8.58 -8.46
C THR A 676 -30.91 -9.81 -9.38
N SER A 677 -32.07 -10.49 -9.59
CA SER A 677 -32.17 -11.61 -10.52
C SER A 677 -31.84 -11.24 -11.98
N GLU A 678 -31.98 -9.98 -12.37
CA GLU A 678 -31.62 -9.50 -13.71
C GLU A 678 -30.12 -9.59 -13.99
N ILE A 679 -29.26 -9.66 -12.97
CA ILE A 679 -27.81 -9.87 -13.06
C ILE A 679 -27.51 -11.27 -13.63
N MET A 680 -28.41 -12.23 -13.48
CA MET A 680 -28.33 -13.64 -13.82
C MET A 680 -27.33 -14.43 -12.96
N ALA A 681 -26.04 -14.14 -13.06
CA ALA A 681 -24.97 -14.71 -12.23
C ALA A 681 -23.71 -13.84 -12.32
N LEU A 682 -22.82 -13.98 -11.35
CA LEU A 682 -21.49 -13.36 -11.33
C LEU A 682 -20.41 -14.43 -11.31
N LYS A 683 -19.33 -14.20 -12.08
CA LYS A 683 -18.09 -15.00 -12.07
C LYS A 683 -16.88 -14.09 -11.93
N ILE A 684 -16.08 -14.32 -10.90
CA ILE A 684 -14.78 -13.69 -10.74
C ILE A 684 -13.80 -14.37 -11.71
N ILE A 685 -13.16 -13.58 -12.59
CA ILE A 685 -12.23 -14.09 -13.61
C ILE A 685 -10.77 -13.84 -13.23
N SER A 686 -10.49 -12.78 -12.46
CA SER A 686 -9.14 -12.49 -11.99
C SER A 686 -9.13 -11.81 -10.63
N GLU A 687 -8.05 -12.05 -9.87
CA GLU A 687 -7.69 -11.31 -8.67
C GLU A 687 -6.20 -10.99 -8.70
N SER A 688 -5.81 -9.72 -8.50
CA SER A 688 -4.42 -9.29 -8.58
C SER A 688 -4.12 -8.08 -7.69
N GLY A 689 -2.83 -7.83 -7.41
CA GLY A 689 -2.38 -6.62 -6.72
C GLY A 689 -2.19 -5.48 -7.71
N VAL A 690 -2.69 -4.30 -7.39
CA VAL A 690 -2.53 -3.07 -8.20
C VAL A 690 -1.50 -2.14 -7.57
N ALA A 691 -1.58 -1.99 -6.26
CA ALA A 691 -0.67 -1.19 -5.46
C ALA A 691 -0.48 -1.84 -4.09
N ALA A 692 0.42 -1.30 -3.29
CA ALA A 692 0.58 -1.76 -1.92
C ALA A 692 -0.73 -1.56 -1.14
N GLY A 693 -1.27 -2.65 -0.60
CA GLY A 693 -2.53 -2.64 0.14
C GLY A 693 -3.79 -2.48 -0.72
N VAL A 694 -3.70 -2.56 -2.05
CA VAL A 694 -4.85 -2.50 -2.96
C VAL A 694 -4.89 -3.75 -3.84
N ARG A 695 -6.02 -4.42 -3.82
CA ARG A 695 -6.33 -5.60 -4.65
C ARG A 695 -7.36 -5.24 -5.69
N ARG A 696 -7.31 -5.93 -6.80
CA ARG A 696 -8.23 -5.78 -7.94
C ARG A 696 -8.94 -7.10 -8.21
N ILE A 697 -10.26 -7.03 -8.35
CA ILE A 697 -11.08 -8.12 -8.88
C ILE A 697 -11.67 -7.66 -10.22
N GLU A 698 -11.63 -8.55 -11.21
CA GLU A 698 -12.41 -8.44 -12.43
C GLU A 698 -13.43 -9.58 -12.47
N ALA A 699 -14.67 -9.23 -12.82
CA ALA A 699 -15.76 -10.18 -12.87
C ALA A 699 -16.69 -9.92 -14.06
N LEU A 700 -17.42 -10.95 -14.45
CA LEU A 700 -18.39 -10.96 -15.53
C LEU A 700 -19.77 -11.30 -15.01
N THR A 701 -20.80 -10.71 -15.64
CA THR A 701 -22.20 -11.06 -15.43
C THR A 701 -22.92 -11.38 -16.75
N SER A 702 -24.09 -11.93 -16.68
CA SER A 702 -25.04 -12.13 -17.82
C SER A 702 -24.39 -12.53 -19.16
N ASP A 703 -24.55 -11.73 -20.21
CA ASP A 703 -24.05 -12.04 -21.58
C ASP A 703 -22.52 -12.23 -21.61
N GLY A 704 -21.76 -11.41 -20.86
CA GLY A 704 -20.30 -11.54 -20.75
C GLY A 704 -19.90 -12.88 -20.13
N LEU A 705 -20.60 -13.30 -19.10
CA LEU A 705 -20.38 -14.60 -18.47
C LEU A 705 -20.73 -15.76 -19.41
N MET A 706 -21.85 -15.67 -20.14
CA MET A 706 -22.25 -16.70 -21.11
C MET A 706 -21.24 -16.85 -22.25
N LYS A 707 -20.70 -15.73 -22.76
CA LYS A 707 -19.61 -15.76 -23.75
C LYS A 707 -18.36 -16.43 -23.21
N TYR A 708 -17.97 -16.06 -21.98
CA TYR A 708 -16.81 -16.67 -21.33
C TYR A 708 -16.94 -18.20 -21.19
N TYR A 709 -18.11 -18.70 -20.76
CA TYR A 709 -18.33 -20.14 -20.68
C TYR A 709 -18.37 -20.82 -22.05
N ALA A 710 -18.93 -20.19 -23.07
CA ALA A 710 -18.93 -20.72 -24.45
C ALA A 710 -17.49 -20.82 -25.00
N GLU A 711 -16.64 -19.84 -24.74
CA GLU A 711 -15.23 -19.87 -25.12
C GLU A 711 -14.46 -20.95 -24.37
N MET A 712 -14.67 -21.08 -23.06
CA MET A 712 -14.04 -22.16 -22.27
C MET A 712 -14.48 -23.54 -22.74
N GLU A 713 -15.76 -23.72 -23.04
CA GLU A 713 -16.28 -24.97 -23.62
C GLU A 713 -15.66 -25.29 -24.99
N HIS A 714 -15.52 -24.27 -25.84
CA HIS A 714 -14.87 -24.41 -27.15
C HIS A 714 -13.41 -24.85 -27.02
N LEU A 715 -12.62 -24.12 -26.17
CA LEU A 715 -11.22 -24.47 -25.89
C LEU A 715 -11.08 -25.91 -25.34
N LEU A 716 -11.98 -26.31 -24.45
CA LEU A 716 -11.98 -27.64 -23.86
C LEU A 716 -12.25 -28.70 -24.91
N LYS A 717 -13.23 -28.46 -25.82
CA LYS A 717 -13.54 -29.38 -26.94
C LYS A 717 -12.38 -29.46 -27.95
N GLU A 718 -11.76 -28.32 -28.27
CA GLU A 718 -10.58 -28.27 -29.14
C GLU A 718 -9.41 -29.08 -28.56
N ALA A 719 -9.08 -28.84 -27.29
CA ALA A 719 -8.02 -29.56 -26.58
C ALA A 719 -8.29 -31.07 -26.55
N ALA A 720 -9.55 -31.47 -26.32
CA ALA A 720 -9.96 -32.87 -26.34
C ALA A 720 -9.81 -33.51 -27.75
N GLN A 721 -10.18 -32.76 -28.81
CA GLN A 721 -10.01 -33.24 -30.20
C GLN A 721 -8.55 -33.48 -30.57
N LEU A 722 -7.62 -32.56 -30.15
CA LEU A 722 -6.18 -32.68 -30.44
C LEU A 722 -5.60 -34.03 -29.96
N ILE A 723 -6.09 -34.52 -28.84
CA ILE A 723 -5.63 -35.79 -28.25
C ILE A 723 -6.60 -36.96 -28.46
N LYS A 724 -7.63 -36.78 -29.32
CA LYS A 724 -8.67 -37.76 -29.61
C LYS A 724 -9.36 -38.30 -28.36
N ALA A 725 -9.79 -37.39 -27.49
CA ALA A 725 -10.55 -37.68 -26.28
C ALA A 725 -11.91 -36.97 -26.28
N SER A 726 -12.81 -37.29 -25.37
CA SER A 726 -13.94 -36.44 -25.02
C SER A 726 -13.53 -35.46 -23.92
N PRO A 727 -14.22 -34.31 -23.75
CA PRO A 727 -13.94 -33.37 -22.68
C PRO A 727 -13.88 -34.01 -21.29
N GLU A 728 -14.77 -34.95 -21.01
CA GLU A 728 -14.86 -35.63 -19.70
C GLU A 728 -13.64 -36.52 -19.43
N ASN A 729 -13.03 -37.08 -20.50
CA ASN A 729 -11.89 -38.01 -20.40
C ASN A 729 -10.54 -37.33 -20.66
N LEU A 730 -10.53 -35.99 -20.82
CA LEU A 730 -9.34 -35.23 -21.19
C LEU A 730 -8.17 -35.44 -20.21
N ALA A 731 -8.43 -35.34 -18.93
CA ALA A 731 -7.41 -35.49 -17.88
C ALA A 731 -6.82 -36.90 -17.84
N GLU A 732 -7.67 -37.92 -17.98
CA GLU A 732 -7.24 -39.33 -18.03
C GLU A 732 -6.35 -39.59 -19.24
N LYS A 733 -6.75 -39.10 -20.42
CA LYS A 733 -6.00 -39.26 -21.66
C LYS A 733 -4.66 -38.54 -21.62
N ILE A 734 -4.61 -37.31 -21.07
CA ILE A 734 -3.33 -36.59 -20.86
C ILE A 734 -2.41 -37.37 -19.92
N THR A 735 -2.94 -37.89 -18.82
CA THR A 735 -2.17 -38.71 -17.87
C THR A 735 -1.59 -39.95 -18.53
N HIS A 736 -2.41 -40.65 -19.37
CA HIS A 736 -1.98 -41.80 -20.12
C HIS A 736 -0.87 -41.45 -21.13
N LEU A 737 -1.05 -40.35 -21.90
CA LEU A 737 -0.03 -39.88 -22.86
C LEU A 737 1.29 -39.47 -22.16
N GLN A 738 1.23 -38.87 -20.99
CA GLN A 738 2.43 -38.57 -20.20
C GLN A 738 3.15 -39.85 -19.74
N ALA A 739 2.38 -40.86 -19.28
CA ALA A 739 2.95 -42.15 -18.89
C ALA A 739 3.58 -42.87 -20.08
N GLU A 740 2.89 -42.91 -21.24
CA GLU A 740 3.40 -43.48 -22.48
C GLU A 740 4.67 -42.77 -22.97
N ASN A 741 4.70 -41.46 -22.96
CA ASN A 741 5.90 -40.67 -23.32
C ASN A 741 7.09 -40.98 -22.41
N LYS A 742 6.84 -41.12 -21.09
CA LYS A 742 7.86 -41.50 -20.12
C LYS A 742 8.37 -42.90 -20.36
N ALA A 743 7.48 -43.87 -20.68
CA ALA A 743 7.85 -45.24 -21.01
C ALA A 743 8.68 -45.32 -22.30
N LEU A 744 8.23 -44.63 -23.37
CA LEU A 744 8.96 -44.55 -24.64
C LEU A 744 10.34 -43.90 -24.48
N LYS A 745 10.51 -42.87 -23.69
CA LYS A 745 11.83 -42.32 -23.38
C LYS A 745 12.74 -43.35 -22.69
N GLY A 746 12.19 -44.06 -21.70
CA GLY A 746 12.96 -45.14 -21.03
C GLY A 746 13.34 -46.28 -21.98
N GLU A 747 12.47 -46.64 -22.92
CA GLU A 747 12.77 -47.62 -23.96
C GLU A 747 13.85 -47.15 -24.93
N VAL A 748 13.78 -45.91 -25.39
CA VAL A 748 14.82 -45.28 -26.23
C VAL A 748 16.17 -45.27 -25.52
N ASP A 749 16.22 -44.91 -24.26
CA ASP A 749 17.45 -44.89 -23.45
C ASP A 749 17.99 -46.33 -23.26
N SER A 750 17.12 -47.29 -23.02
CA SER A 750 17.49 -48.72 -22.93
C SER A 750 18.02 -49.27 -24.24
N LEU A 751 17.38 -48.93 -25.38
CA LEU A 751 17.83 -49.35 -26.71
C LEU A 751 19.18 -48.72 -27.07
N LYS A 752 19.40 -47.43 -26.76
CA LYS A 752 20.68 -46.77 -26.95
C LYS A 752 21.78 -47.46 -26.11
N SER A 753 21.48 -47.77 -24.85
CA SER A 753 22.44 -48.47 -23.99
C SER A 753 22.79 -49.86 -24.51
N LYS A 754 21.81 -50.61 -25.04
CA LYS A 754 22.08 -51.92 -25.68
C LYS A 754 22.91 -51.79 -26.94
N MET A 755 22.62 -50.81 -27.80
CA MET A 755 23.42 -50.56 -29.02
C MET A 755 24.86 -50.19 -28.66
N ALA A 756 25.07 -49.36 -27.61
CA ALA A 756 26.37 -49.00 -27.11
C ALA A 756 27.13 -50.23 -26.55
N GLN A 757 26.44 -51.14 -25.84
CA GLN A 757 27.03 -52.38 -25.34
C GLN A 757 27.43 -53.37 -26.46
N GLU A 758 26.59 -53.50 -27.52
CA GLU A 758 26.94 -54.33 -28.70
C GLU A 758 28.14 -53.76 -29.45
N ALA A 759 28.15 -52.44 -29.66
CA ALA A 759 29.32 -51.76 -30.22
C ALA A 759 30.60 -51.97 -29.39
N ALA A 760 30.44 -52.04 -28.05
CA ALA A 760 31.54 -52.28 -27.12
C ALA A 760 32.10 -53.70 -27.13
N GLY A 761 31.29 -54.69 -27.47
CA GLY A 761 31.68 -56.12 -27.47
C GLY A 761 32.83 -56.45 -28.43
N ASN A 762 32.88 -55.81 -29.61
CA ASN A 762 33.91 -55.97 -30.63
C ASN A 762 35.19 -55.13 -30.41
N VAL A 763 35.21 -54.29 -29.39
CA VAL A 763 36.28 -53.30 -29.19
C VAL A 763 37.41 -53.83 -28.31
N LEU A 764 37.11 -54.74 -27.40
CA LEU A 764 38.13 -55.39 -26.55
C LEU A 764 39.19 -56.21 -27.31
N ASP A 765 38.83 -56.68 -28.53
CA ASP A 765 39.75 -57.42 -29.42
C ASP A 765 40.86 -56.50 -30.02
N ARG A 766 40.76 -55.17 -29.84
CA ARG A 766 41.68 -54.15 -30.37
C ARG A 766 42.71 -53.70 -29.33
N ILE A 767 42.84 -54.39 -28.22
CA ILE A 767 43.81 -54.05 -27.21
C ILE A 767 45.24 -54.25 -27.78
N LYS A 768 46.06 -53.20 -27.68
CA LYS A 768 47.50 -53.26 -28.03
C LYS A 768 48.33 -53.08 -26.80
N GLU A 769 49.57 -53.53 -26.84
CA GLU A 769 50.55 -53.32 -25.79
C GLU A 769 51.61 -52.31 -26.25
N VAL A 770 51.78 -51.24 -25.50
CA VAL A 770 52.73 -50.16 -25.79
C VAL A 770 53.70 -50.07 -24.61
N LYS A 771 54.96 -50.53 -24.83
CA LYS A 771 56.00 -50.55 -23.79
C LYS A 771 55.57 -51.10 -22.44
N GLY A 772 54.78 -52.23 -22.47
CA GLY A 772 54.26 -52.89 -21.28
C GLY A 772 52.96 -52.37 -20.70
N VAL A 773 52.40 -51.30 -21.27
CA VAL A 773 51.07 -50.77 -20.92
C VAL A 773 50.02 -51.12 -21.97
N LYS A 774 48.91 -51.69 -21.58
CA LYS A 774 47.79 -51.95 -22.49
C LYS A 774 47.11 -50.64 -22.92
N LEU A 775 46.87 -50.51 -24.21
CA LEU A 775 46.12 -49.40 -24.82
C LEU A 775 44.90 -49.99 -25.54
N LEU A 776 43.73 -49.49 -25.15
CA LEU A 776 42.52 -49.70 -25.92
C LEU A 776 42.19 -48.37 -26.60
N ALA A 777 42.35 -48.26 -27.91
CA ALA A 777 42.00 -47.08 -28.70
C ALA A 777 40.89 -47.48 -29.70
N ALA A 778 39.70 -46.90 -29.56
CA ALA A 778 38.55 -47.31 -30.37
C ALA A 778 37.62 -46.16 -30.70
N GLN A 779 36.99 -46.24 -31.86
CA GLN A 779 35.89 -45.43 -32.29
C GLN A 779 34.58 -46.18 -32.00
N LEU A 780 33.62 -45.44 -31.38
CA LEU A 780 32.25 -45.90 -31.08
C LEU A 780 31.31 -44.85 -31.63
N ASP A 781 30.67 -45.16 -32.75
CA ASP A 781 29.80 -44.19 -33.44
C ASP A 781 28.44 -44.07 -32.74
N GLY A 782 27.87 -42.87 -32.70
CA GLY A 782 26.55 -42.57 -32.17
C GLY A 782 26.44 -42.52 -30.64
N VAL A 783 27.58 -42.52 -29.91
CA VAL A 783 27.66 -42.51 -28.45
C VAL A 783 27.92 -41.09 -27.98
N ASP A 784 27.17 -40.59 -27.03
CA ASP A 784 27.44 -39.26 -26.46
C ASP A 784 28.58 -39.23 -25.43
N MET A 785 28.95 -38.05 -24.95
CA MET A 785 30.08 -37.90 -24.03
C MET A 785 29.86 -38.59 -22.69
N ASN A 786 28.62 -38.66 -22.19
CA ASN A 786 28.32 -39.33 -20.93
C ASN A 786 28.36 -40.87 -21.09
N GLU A 787 27.84 -41.35 -22.19
CA GLU A 787 27.90 -42.74 -22.57
C GLU A 787 29.38 -43.18 -22.81
N LEU A 788 30.21 -42.33 -23.46
CA LEU A 788 31.65 -42.59 -23.62
C LEU A 788 32.37 -42.69 -22.27
N ARG A 789 31.97 -41.92 -21.26
CA ARG A 789 32.53 -42.00 -19.91
C ARG A 789 32.22 -43.35 -19.25
N GLU A 790 30.94 -43.73 -19.28
CA GLU A 790 30.51 -45.01 -18.72
C GLU A 790 31.19 -46.17 -19.37
N LEU A 791 31.28 -46.18 -20.70
CA LEU A 791 32.01 -47.20 -21.44
C LEU A 791 33.54 -47.16 -21.16
N GLY A 792 34.12 -45.98 -21.04
CA GLY A 792 35.51 -45.78 -20.68
C GLY A 792 35.83 -46.38 -19.31
N ASP A 793 34.99 -46.17 -18.32
CA ASP A 793 35.15 -46.77 -16.98
C ASP A 793 34.97 -48.28 -17.00
N GLN A 794 34.00 -48.80 -17.75
CA GLN A 794 33.80 -50.26 -17.94
C GLN A 794 35.01 -50.92 -18.65
N PHE A 795 35.51 -50.28 -19.70
CA PHE A 795 36.71 -50.83 -20.43
C PHE A 795 37.95 -50.73 -19.57
N LYS A 796 38.10 -49.67 -18.76
CA LYS A 796 39.21 -49.53 -17.82
C LYS A 796 39.22 -50.66 -16.78
N GLU A 797 38.01 -51.01 -16.24
CA GLU A 797 37.84 -52.14 -15.31
C GLU A 797 38.20 -53.48 -15.98
N LYS A 798 37.71 -53.73 -17.20
CA LYS A 798 37.97 -54.94 -17.96
C LYS A 798 39.42 -55.05 -18.44
N LEU A 799 40.10 -53.93 -18.73
CA LEU A 799 41.48 -53.88 -19.15
C LEU A 799 42.44 -54.20 -17.99
N GLY A 800 42.04 -53.97 -16.74
CA GLY A 800 42.84 -54.11 -15.55
C GLY A 800 43.82 -52.97 -15.40
N GLU A 801 45.04 -53.06 -15.98
CA GLU A 801 46.01 -51.98 -16.00
C GLU A 801 46.26 -51.51 -17.42
N GLY A 802 46.08 -50.19 -17.69
CA GLY A 802 46.29 -49.62 -19.03
C GLY A 802 45.64 -48.25 -19.25
N VAL A 803 45.52 -47.93 -20.53
CA VAL A 803 44.93 -46.68 -21.04
C VAL A 803 43.77 -46.99 -21.97
N VAL A 804 42.66 -46.30 -21.81
CA VAL A 804 41.53 -46.39 -22.71
C VAL A 804 41.33 -45.04 -23.40
N VAL A 805 41.23 -45.03 -24.73
CA VAL A 805 40.97 -43.85 -25.55
C VAL A 805 39.76 -44.14 -26.43
N LEU A 806 38.69 -43.40 -26.23
CA LEU A 806 37.47 -43.58 -26.99
C LEU A 806 37.15 -42.32 -27.77
N ALA A 807 36.65 -42.50 -28.96
CA ALA A 807 36.17 -41.43 -29.85
C ALA A 807 34.78 -41.76 -30.38
N SER A 808 33.92 -40.74 -30.46
CA SER A 808 32.62 -40.89 -31.13
C SER A 808 32.42 -39.73 -32.07
N GLY A 809 31.89 -40.03 -33.25
CA GLY A 809 31.42 -39.05 -34.24
C GLY A 809 29.90 -39.05 -34.32
N ASN A 810 29.25 -37.90 -34.09
CA ASN A 810 27.83 -37.77 -34.27
C ASN A 810 27.48 -36.38 -34.85
N GLU A 811 26.72 -36.36 -35.95
CA GLU A 811 26.23 -35.15 -36.62
C GLU A 811 27.29 -34.06 -36.83
N GLY A 812 28.49 -34.45 -37.24
CA GLY A 812 29.64 -33.54 -37.52
C GLY A 812 30.37 -33.04 -36.27
N LYS A 813 30.02 -33.55 -35.09
CA LYS A 813 30.73 -33.29 -33.82
C LYS A 813 31.54 -34.56 -33.44
N VAL A 814 32.65 -34.34 -32.80
CA VAL A 814 33.49 -35.44 -32.26
C VAL A 814 33.56 -35.30 -30.76
N SER A 815 33.37 -36.40 -30.06
CA SER A 815 33.62 -36.56 -28.64
C SER A 815 34.85 -37.47 -28.48
N LEU A 816 35.86 -37.00 -27.75
CA LEU A 816 37.04 -37.76 -27.37
C LEU A 816 37.10 -37.90 -25.85
N MET A 817 37.46 -39.08 -25.35
CA MET A 817 37.77 -39.27 -23.96
C MET A 817 38.96 -40.21 -23.78
N ALA A 818 39.73 -39.99 -22.73
CA ALA A 818 40.77 -40.93 -22.31
C ALA A 818 40.71 -41.16 -20.78
N THR A 819 40.89 -42.40 -20.38
CA THR A 819 41.05 -42.76 -18.97
C THR A 819 42.25 -43.64 -18.76
N VAL A 820 42.94 -43.44 -17.66
CA VAL A 820 44.24 -44.09 -17.34
C VAL A 820 44.12 -44.73 -15.95
N THR A 821 44.58 -45.95 -15.82
CA THR A 821 44.60 -46.65 -14.53
C THR A 821 45.77 -46.14 -13.64
N ASN A 822 45.72 -46.41 -12.34
CA ASN A 822 46.73 -45.98 -11.38
C ASN A 822 48.11 -46.62 -11.68
N GLY A 823 48.16 -47.83 -12.15
CA GLY A 823 49.40 -48.48 -12.51
C GLY A 823 50.04 -47.92 -13.77
N ALA A 824 49.25 -47.60 -14.81
CA ALA A 824 49.73 -46.96 -16.03
C ALA A 824 50.17 -45.51 -15.76
N MET A 825 49.56 -44.77 -14.84
CA MET A 825 50.00 -43.43 -14.41
C MET A 825 51.38 -43.45 -13.72
N LYS A 826 51.65 -44.51 -12.94
CA LYS A 826 53.01 -44.67 -12.31
C LYS A 826 54.09 -44.95 -13.33
N GLN A 827 53.74 -45.44 -14.52
CA GLN A 827 54.66 -45.68 -15.66
C GLN A 827 54.76 -44.44 -16.58
N GLY A 828 54.13 -43.32 -16.23
CA GLY A 828 54.24 -42.06 -16.98
C GLY A 828 52.99 -41.73 -17.84
N ALA A 829 52.01 -42.59 -17.97
CA ALA A 829 50.80 -42.34 -18.76
C ALA A 829 49.94 -41.21 -18.14
N HIS A 830 49.46 -40.28 -18.96
CA HIS A 830 48.72 -39.09 -18.50
C HIS A 830 47.59 -38.75 -19.48
N ALA A 831 46.35 -38.96 -19.07
CA ALA A 831 45.17 -38.78 -19.93
C ALA A 831 45.05 -37.35 -20.47
N GLY A 832 45.32 -36.32 -19.63
CA GLY A 832 45.23 -34.91 -20.04
C GLY A 832 46.21 -34.54 -21.15
N ASN A 833 47.47 -35.02 -21.06
CA ASN A 833 48.47 -34.76 -22.09
C ASN A 833 48.18 -35.54 -23.37
N LEU A 834 47.65 -36.76 -23.26
CA LEU A 834 47.28 -37.61 -24.37
C LEU A 834 46.11 -36.94 -25.15
N VAL A 835 45.04 -36.57 -24.48
CA VAL A 835 43.91 -35.93 -25.13
C VAL A 835 44.30 -34.58 -25.73
N LYS A 836 45.14 -33.81 -25.08
CA LYS A 836 45.63 -32.52 -25.60
C LYS A 836 46.43 -32.70 -26.92
N ALA A 837 47.23 -33.74 -27.00
CA ALA A 837 48.00 -34.06 -28.21
C ALA A 837 47.15 -34.47 -29.39
N ILE A 838 46.03 -35.21 -29.16
CA ILE A 838 45.21 -35.78 -30.26
C ILE A 838 44.00 -34.89 -30.60
N ALA A 839 43.56 -33.99 -29.72
CA ALA A 839 42.35 -33.18 -29.91
C ALA A 839 42.43 -32.25 -31.12
N GLY A 840 43.60 -31.75 -31.46
CA GLY A 840 43.84 -30.91 -32.63
C GLY A 840 43.51 -31.64 -33.97
N LEU A 841 43.70 -32.96 -34.07
CA LEU A 841 43.45 -33.77 -35.29
C LEU A 841 41.95 -33.88 -35.59
N VAL A 842 41.13 -33.80 -34.53
CA VAL A 842 39.65 -33.80 -34.71
C VAL A 842 39.06 -32.40 -34.79
N GLY A 843 39.90 -31.36 -34.97
CA GLY A 843 39.46 -29.98 -35.08
C GLY A 843 38.88 -29.43 -33.79
N GLY A 844 39.46 -29.82 -32.66
CA GLY A 844 38.95 -29.49 -31.35
C GLY A 844 40.05 -29.17 -30.33
N GLY A 845 39.61 -29.00 -29.08
CA GLY A 845 40.50 -28.82 -27.94
C GLY A 845 39.95 -29.49 -26.71
N GLY A 846 40.84 -29.84 -25.81
CA GLY A 846 40.42 -30.47 -24.57
C GLY A 846 41.62 -30.68 -23.63
N GLY A 847 41.36 -31.38 -22.54
CA GLY A 847 42.31 -31.68 -21.50
C GLY A 847 41.64 -32.32 -20.30
N GLY A 848 42.38 -32.46 -19.24
CA GLY A 848 41.83 -33.09 -18.04
C GLY A 848 42.93 -33.41 -17.02
N ARG A 849 42.57 -34.25 -16.11
CA ARG A 849 43.44 -34.76 -15.03
C ARG A 849 44.30 -35.95 -15.56
N PRO A 850 45.36 -36.36 -14.82
CA PRO A 850 46.14 -37.52 -15.22
C PRO A 850 45.35 -38.80 -15.43
N ASN A 851 44.29 -38.98 -14.64
CA ASN A 851 43.47 -40.19 -14.68
C ASN A 851 42.31 -40.15 -15.69
N MET A 852 41.84 -38.97 -16.10
CA MET A 852 40.73 -38.79 -17.04
C MET A 852 40.81 -37.45 -17.76
N ALA A 853 40.57 -37.45 -19.05
CA ALA A 853 40.52 -36.27 -19.88
C ALA A 853 39.49 -36.37 -21.00
N GLN A 854 39.04 -35.22 -21.51
CA GLN A 854 38.04 -35.14 -22.56
C GLN A 854 38.33 -33.99 -23.53
N ALA A 855 37.84 -34.17 -24.76
CA ALA A 855 37.86 -33.12 -25.77
C ALA A 855 36.63 -33.19 -26.66
N GLY A 856 36.24 -32.03 -27.19
CA GLY A 856 35.29 -31.99 -28.30
C GLY A 856 35.97 -31.55 -29.58
N GLY A 857 35.45 -31.97 -30.72
CA GLY A 857 35.96 -31.58 -32.04
C GLY A 857 34.84 -31.43 -33.09
N LYS A 858 35.22 -30.94 -34.30
CA LYS A 858 34.29 -30.68 -35.41
C LYS A 858 34.73 -31.43 -36.68
N ASN A 859 35.72 -32.30 -36.59
CA ASN A 859 36.24 -33.05 -37.75
C ASN A 859 36.18 -34.57 -37.49
N PRO A 860 35.09 -35.26 -37.81
CA PRO A 860 34.96 -36.72 -37.65
C PRO A 860 35.98 -37.53 -38.49
N ALA A 861 36.40 -36.99 -39.65
CA ALA A 861 37.39 -37.69 -40.51
C ALA A 861 38.80 -37.78 -39.84
N GLY A 862 39.06 -36.97 -38.83
CA GLY A 862 40.28 -37.01 -38.06
C GLY A 862 40.32 -38.03 -36.90
N ILE A 863 39.23 -38.75 -36.65
CA ILE A 863 39.15 -39.70 -35.52
C ILE A 863 40.15 -40.84 -35.67
N ALA A 864 40.24 -41.46 -36.83
CA ALA A 864 41.14 -42.56 -37.09
C ALA A 864 42.60 -42.15 -36.81
N GLN A 865 43.00 -40.98 -37.35
CA GLN A 865 44.36 -40.42 -37.15
C GLN A 865 44.60 -40.05 -35.67
N ALA A 866 43.60 -39.56 -34.95
CA ALA A 866 43.71 -39.25 -33.54
C ALA A 866 43.91 -40.48 -32.67
N LEU A 867 43.25 -41.59 -33.02
CA LEU A 867 43.38 -42.87 -32.31
C LEU A 867 44.74 -43.52 -32.58
N GLU A 868 45.27 -43.46 -33.82
CA GLU A 868 46.63 -43.90 -34.16
C GLU A 868 47.70 -43.03 -33.41
N LYS A 869 47.52 -41.71 -33.45
CA LYS A 869 48.42 -40.81 -32.72
C LYS A 869 48.42 -41.01 -31.21
N ALA A 870 47.30 -41.46 -30.64
CA ALA A 870 47.23 -41.78 -29.21
C ALA A 870 48.24 -42.87 -28.81
N GLU A 871 48.51 -43.86 -29.71
CA GLU A 871 49.50 -44.92 -29.50
C GLU A 871 50.92 -44.33 -29.44
N GLU A 872 51.31 -43.44 -30.39
CA GLU A 872 52.61 -42.79 -30.44
C GLU A 872 52.82 -41.88 -29.19
N VAL A 873 51.80 -41.08 -28.86
CA VAL A 873 51.84 -40.17 -27.68
C VAL A 873 51.98 -41.00 -26.39
N LEU A 874 51.31 -42.10 -26.27
CA LEU A 874 51.43 -43.00 -25.10
C LEU A 874 52.86 -43.57 -25.03
N ALA A 875 53.44 -44.00 -26.16
CA ALA A 875 54.80 -44.50 -26.23
C ALA A 875 55.88 -43.44 -25.82
N GLU A 876 55.60 -42.15 -26.07
CA GLU A 876 56.49 -41.05 -25.65
C GLU A 876 56.32 -40.74 -24.14
N GLN A 877 55.17 -40.97 -23.55
CA GLN A 877 54.92 -40.74 -22.13
C GLN A 877 55.46 -41.81 -21.19
N ILE A 878 55.53 -43.04 -21.64
CA ILE A 878 55.98 -44.19 -20.86
C ILE A 878 57.49 -44.26 -20.91
N HIS A 879 58.13 -44.38 -19.72
CA HIS A 879 59.60 -44.43 -19.52
C HIS A 879 60.05 -45.86 -19.33
#